data_ce13e850b7e2e4b670e99ffc9d4995a1
#
_entry.id   ce13e850b7e2e4b670e99ffc9d4995a1
#
_cell.length_a   1.000
_cell.length_b   1.000
_cell.length_c   1.000
_cell.angle_alpha   90.00
_cell.angle_beta   90.00
_cell.angle_gamma   90.00
#
_symmetry.space_group_name_H-M   'P 1'
#
loop_
_entity.id
_entity.type
_entity.pdbx_description
1 polymer ?
#
loop_
_entity_poly.entity_id
_entity_poly.type
_entity_poly.pdbx_seq_one_letter_code
_entity_poly.pdbx_strand_id
1 'polypeptide(L)'
;MIKRIATLYICSLACACSQPDKLFRLLEAEQTGVQFANTVSEGDSLNILNYVYYYNGGGVALADLNGDGLDDIFFTGNETSCRLYLNEGSLHFRDVTREAGLETRDWCTGVTVTDVNSDGRPDLYVCTAGYPDPERRKNKLFVQQELRDGIPVFSDEATARGVADSSYSTQAAFFDFDKDGDQDLYVMNHANQRESVNTPATKKTHGEGASNDHFYVNDGNGRFTEQSFRLGINTEGYGLGLAIGDVNDDGWEDVYVSNDFIYNDLLWINDHGKGFVNLIDSFMNHQSYNGMGCDLADINNDSRLDLIVVDMLPETAEGRKKMIGDLTWSKAELIEQAGYAPQYMRNTLQLAAYGRNPGETTFCEIGQMAGIAATDWSWGPLLADFDNDGWKDLFISNGYYRDIGDKDFIDYTNNLFMFRSREETDRQMIPEIRKQKARRLPNRIFRNKGDLSFDPVSYQWGITQPSCSNGTAYSDLDNDGDLDLVVNNLNETSFIYENLANKNLNNNYLKIKNNNNISISRVRVHAGGHTQEVVAHRERGFMSAVSDVIHFGLGEFARADSVEITLANGKVQKLYQVASGQTIQVNPAEAKTPVRLEKEAIQTWFSAVKAITGLEYVHHDDPFSDFQYQPLLPHRLTGQGPVLATGDLDGDGLDDCFAGGGKAQPGIIYLQKPEGGFVSRPLEVKAPEGKCTDACIFDANGDGLGDLYLTFGGNEWP
;
A
#
# COMPACT_ATOMS: atom_id res chain seq x y z
N MET A 1 -72.04 -34.04 34.07
CA MET A 1 -70.92 -33.14 34.46
C MET A 1 -69.67 -33.61 33.75
N ILE A 2 -69.45 -33.08 32.50
CA ILE A 2 -68.40 -33.54 31.61
C ILE A 2 -67.35 -32.41 31.54
N LYS A 3 -66.14 -32.63 32.06
CA LYS A 3 -65.02 -31.75 31.93
C LYS A 3 -64.36 -31.98 30.56
N ARG A 4 -64.41 -30.98 29.70
CA ARG A 4 -63.61 -30.93 28.47
C ARG A 4 -62.22 -30.44 28.83
N ILE A 5 -61.19 -31.24 28.57
CA ILE A 5 -59.79 -30.88 28.59
C ILE A 5 -59.47 -30.39 27.20
N ALA A 6 -59.14 -29.06 27.07
CA ALA A 6 -58.61 -28.49 25.84
C ALA A 6 -57.08 -28.62 25.88
N THR A 7 -56.54 -29.44 25.01
CA THR A 7 -55.09 -29.56 24.78
C THR A 7 -54.65 -28.40 23.87
N LEU A 8 -53.91 -27.46 24.42
CA LEU A 8 -53.28 -26.36 23.66
C LEU A 8 -52.00 -26.93 22.99
N TYR A 9 -52.01 -27.08 21.69
CA TYR A 9 -50.79 -27.30 20.90
C TYR A 9 -50.11 -25.94 20.74
N ILE A 10 -49.02 -25.72 21.46
CA ILE A 10 -48.08 -24.61 21.21
C ILE A 10 -47.16 -25.09 20.08
N CYS A 11 -47.43 -24.69 18.85
CA CYS A 11 -46.44 -24.71 17.77
C CYS A 11 -45.39 -23.64 18.07
N SER A 12 -44.28 -24.01 18.67
CA SER A 12 -43.07 -23.21 18.67
C SER A 12 -42.50 -23.20 17.25
N LEU A 13 -42.86 -22.18 16.47
CA LEU A 13 -42.06 -21.80 15.32
C LEU A 13 -40.72 -21.31 15.88
N ALA A 14 -39.73 -22.19 15.89
CA ALA A 14 -38.35 -21.77 15.91
C ALA A 14 -38.11 -21.08 14.56
N CYS A 15 -38.20 -19.73 14.53
CA CYS A 15 -37.49 -18.96 13.54
C CYS A 15 -36.03 -19.25 13.79
N ALA A 16 -35.48 -20.23 13.11
CA ALA A 16 -34.05 -20.29 12.86
C ALA A 16 -33.75 -19.03 12.01
N CYS A 17 -33.30 -17.94 12.64
CA CYS A 17 -32.52 -16.99 11.96
C CYS A 17 -31.27 -17.75 11.49
N SER A 18 -31.27 -18.26 10.26
CA SER A 18 -30.03 -18.62 9.60
C SER A 18 -29.21 -17.35 9.60
N GLN A 19 -28.13 -17.32 10.36
CA GLN A 19 -27.10 -16.31 10.09
C GLN A 19 -26.77 -16.48 8.61
N PRO A 20 -26.65 -15.39 7.85
CA PRO A 20 -26.18 -15.48 6.47
C PRO A 20 -24.87 -16.25 6.49
N ASP A 21 -24.72 -17.22 5.58
CA ASP A 21 -23.50 -17.98 5.46
C ASP A 21 -22.35 -17.01 5.25
N LYS A 22 -21.28 -17.17 6.05
CA LYS A 22 -20.11 -16.31 6.00
C LYS A 22 -19.40 -16.54 4.68
N LEU A 23 -18.80 -15.46 4.12
CA LEU A 23 -18.07 -15.56 2.86
C LEU A 23 -16.76 -16.34 3.05
N PHE A 24 -16.06 -16.16 4.17
CA PHE A 24 -14.82 -16.86 4.49
C PHE A 24 -14.98 -17.83 5.65
N ARG A 25 -14.35 -18.98 5.53
CA ARG A 25 -14.23 -20.01 6.56
C ARG A 25 -12.78 -20.27 6.89
N LEU A 26 -12.36 -19.97 8.13
CA LEU A 26 -11.04 -20.40 8.61
C LEU A 26 -11.00 -21.91 8.72
N LEU A 27 -10.03 -22.54 8.05
CA LEU A 27 -9.81 -23.98 8.09
C LEU A 27 -8.86 -24.35 9.23
N GLU A 28 -9.13 -25.47 9.89
CA GLU A 28 -8.25 -25.99 10.93
C GLU A 28 -6.99 -26.62 10.32
N ALA A 29 -5.85 -26.50 10.99
CA ALA A 29 -4.57 -27.02 10.52
C ALA A 29 -4.57 -28.53 10.27
N GLU A 30 -5.39 -29.28 11.04
CA GLU A 30 -5.59 -30.72 10.87
C GLU A 30 -6.35 -31.09 9.58
N GLN A 31 -7.17 -30.18 9.09
CA GLN A 31 -7.93 -30.35 7.84
C GLN A 31 -7.05 -30.04 6.64
N THR A 32 -6.28 -28.97 6.73
CA THR A 32 -5.41 -28.53 5.62
C THR A 32 -4.07 -29.26 5.56
N GLY A 33 -3.59 -29.81 6.68
CA GLY A 33 -2.23 -30.34 6.80
C GLY A 33 -1.17 -29.28 7.03
N VAL A 34 -1.51 -27.98 7.00
CA VAL A 34 -0.56 -26.85 7.20
C VAL A 34 -0.43 -26.55 8.68
N GLN A 35 0.73 -26.87 9.25
CA GLN A 35 1.05 -26.64 10.66
C GLN A 35 2.17 -25.59 10.84
N PHE A 36 2.47 -24.81 9.83
CA PHE A 36 3.50 -23.78 9.88
C PHE A 36 3.15 -22.69 10.90
N ALA A 37 4.12 -22.36 11.74
CA ALA A 37 4.09 -21.22 12.64
C ALA A 37 5.46 -20.52 12.56
N ASN A 38 5.49 -19.25 12.20
CA ASN A 38 6.71 -18.45 12.17
C ASN A 38 7.12 -18.11 13.62
N THR A 39 7.92 -18.97 14.25
CA THR A 39 8.23 -18.87 15.68
C THR A 39 9.53 -18.09 15.89
N VAL A 40 9.51 -17.11 16.79
CA VAL A 40 10.67 -16.37 17.29
C VAL A 40 10.81 -16.55 18.81
N SER A 41 12.05 -16.68 19.28
CA SER A 41 12.36 -17.07 20.67
C SER A 41 12.76 -15.92 21.58
N GLU A 42 13.03 -14.73 21.04
CA GLU A 42 13.53 -13.54 21.77
C GLU A 42 14.83 -13.82 22.55
N GLY A 43 15.82 -14.42 21.85
CA GLY A 43 17.12 -14.78 22.44
C GLY A 43 17.95 -13.55 22.85
N ASP A 44 19.02 -13.80 23.63
CA ASP A 44 19.94 -12.72 24.05
C ASP A 44 20.76 -12.17 22.87
N SER A 45 21.00 -12.99 21.84
CA SER A 45 21.80 -12.63 20.67
C SER A 45 21.00 -11.90 19.58
N LEU A 46 19.71 -12.16 19.48
CA LEU A 46 18.82 -11.53 18.50
C LEU A 46 17.45 -11.32 19.14
N ASN A 47 17.01 -10.06 19.16
CA ASN A 47 15.75 -9.61 19.76
C ASN A 47 15.44 -8.18 19.28
N ILE A 48 14.30 -7.63 19.68
CA ILE A 48 13.84 -6.30 19.26
C ILE A 48 14.79 -5.16 19.67
N LEU A 49 15.67 -5.35 20.66
CA LEU A 49 16.61 -4.32 21.10
C LEU A 49 17.84 -4.22 20.20
N ASN A 50 18.19 -5.26 19.47
CA ASN A 50 19.35 -5.29 18.57
C ASN A 50 18.98 -5.49 17.10
N TYR A 51 17.71 -5.78 16.79
CA TYR A 51 17.17 -5.81 15.44
C TYR A 51 15.77 -5.18 15.42
N VAL A 52 15.64 -3.99 14.86
CA VAL A 52 14.42 -3.16 14.92
C VAL A 52 13.19 -3.84 14.31
N TYR A 53 13.36 -4.72 13.34
CA TYR A 53 12.28 -5.45 12.65
C TYR A 53 12.10 -6.90 13.14
N TYR A 54 12.44 -7.16 14.39
CA TYR A 54 12.37 -8.50 14.97
C TYR A 54 10.95 -9.11 14.98
N TYR A 55 9.91 -8.29 15.00
CA TYR A 55 8.50 -8.73 15.01
C TYR A 55 7.75 -8.51 13.69
N ASN A 56 8.47 -8.17 12.61
CA ASN A 56 7.83 -7.94 11.31
C ASN A 56 7.33 -9.25 10.64
N GLY A 57 7.75 -10.41 11.14
CA GLY A 57 7.31 -11.69 10.62
C GLY A 57 7.93 -12.06 9.27
N GLY A 58 7.20 -12.82 8.47
CA GLY A 58 7.63 -13.31 7.16
C GLY A 58 6.50 -13.28 6.14
N GLY A 59 6.85 -13.52 4.89
CA GLY A 59 5.95 -13.55 3.75
C GLY A 59 5.36 -14.92 3.45
N VAL A 60 4.52 -14.95 2.41
CA VAL A 60 3.97 -16.16 1.80
C VAL A 60 3.95 -16.00 0.28
N ALA A 61 4.29 -17.05 -0.46
CA ALA A 61 4.14 -17.10 -1.90
C ALA A 61 3.20 -18.24 -2.32
N LEU A 62 2.36 -17.96 -3.31
CA LEU A 62 1.43 -18.92 -3.91
C LEU A 62 1.79 -19.11 -5.38
N ALA A 63 2.05 -20.34 -5.79
CA ALA A 63 2.41 -20.69 -7.16
C ALA A 63 2.27 -22.20 -7.42
N ASP A 64 1.94 -22.58 -8.64
CA ASP A 64 1.97 -23.96 -9.13
C ASP A 64 3.45 -24.37 -9.38
N LEU A 65 4.14 -24.86 -8.34
CA LEU A 65 5.56 -25.18 -8.38
C LEU A 65 5.87 -26.56 -8.98
N ASN A 66 4.88 -27.45 -9.01
CA ASN A 66 5.02 -28.80 -9.53
C ASN A 66 4.37 -29.00 -10.92
N GLY A 67 3.64 -27.99 -11.42
CA GLY A 67 3.01 -27.99 -12.74
C GLY A 67 1.73 -28.83 -12.83
N ASP A 68 1.05 -29.09 -11.70
CA ASP A 68 -0.19 -29.88 -11.66
C ASP A 68 -1.47 -29.05 -11.80
N GLY A 69 -1.36 -27.72 -11.83
CA GLY A 69 -2.46 -26.78 -12.00
C GLY A 69 -3.10 -26.30 -10.70
N LEU A 70 -2.55 -26.67 -9.55
CA LEU A 70 -2.94 -26.19 -8.22
C LEU A 70 -1.82 -25.33 -7.64
N ASP A 71 -2.15 -24.21 -7.03
CA ASP A 71 -1.14 -23.38 -6.38
C ASP A 71 -0.69 -24.00 -5.06
N ASP A 72 0.62 -24.09 -4.90
CA ASP A 72 1.31 -24.53 -3.70
C ASP A 72 1.58 -23.35 -2.77
N ILE A 73 1.91 -23.61 -1.50
CA ILE A 73 2.17 -22.57 -0.50
C ILE A 73 3.63 -22.62 -0.06
N PHE A 74 4.37 -21.51 -0.21
CA PHE A 74 5.68 -21.34 0.36
C PHE A 74 5.67 -20.25 1.43
N PHE A 75 6.00 -20.61 2.69
CA PHE A 75 6.14 -19.68 3.80
C PHE A 75 7.60 -19.36 4.08
N THR A 76 7.92 -18.08 4.30
CA THR A 76 9.21 -17.69 4.88
C THR A 76 9.15 -17.67 6.39
N GLY A 77 10.25 -18.06 7.02
CA GLY A 77 10.39 -18.12 8.47
C GLY A 77 11.61 -17.36 8.97
N ASN A 78 11.48 -16.73 10.14
CA ASN A 78 12.55 -15.93 10.75
C ASN A 78 13.55 -16.80 11.51
N GLU A 79 13.24 -17.25 12.74
CA GLU A 79 14.03 -18.26 13.45
C GLU A 79 13.59 -19.69 13.12
N THR A 80 12.46 -19.84 12.43
CA THR A 80 11.92 -21.10 11.90
C THR A 80 12.35 -21.24 10.44
N SER A 81 12.66 -22.47 9.99
CA SER A 81 12.94 -22.74 8.56
C SER A 81 11.74 -22.41 7.68
N CYS A 82 11.98 -21.88 6.48
CA CYS A 82 10.95 -21.81 5.44
C CYS A 82 10.26 -23.17 5.22
N ARG A 83 9.04 -23.16 4.68
CA ARG A 83 8.27 -24.37 4.39
C ARG A 83 7.59 -24.31 3.05
N LEU A 84 7.68 -25.42 2.32
CA LEU A 84 6.92 -25.65 1.09
C LEU A 84 5.85 -26.71 1.34
N TYR A 85 4.62 -26.38 1.04
CA TYR A 85 3.46 -27.24 1.09
C TYR A 85 2.88 -27.43 -0.30
N LEU A 86 2.93 -28.66 -0.84
CA LEU A 86 2.27 -28.99 -2.11
C LEU A 86 0.78 -29.18 -1.89
N ASN A 87 -0.01 -28.59 -2.76
CA ASN A 87 -1.46 -28.73 -2.81
C ASN A 87 -1.86 -30.09 -3.40
N GLU A 88 -2.52 -30.91 -2.62
CA GLU A 88 -3.01 -32.24 -3.05
C GLU A 88 -4.52 -32.20 -3.46
N GLY A 89 -5.07 -30.99 -3.61
CA GLY A 89 -6.47 -30.73 -3.95
C GLY A 89 -7.38 -30.63 -2.71
N SER A 90 -8.55 -30.03 -2.89
CA SER A 90 -9.55 -29.84 -1.84
C SER A 90 -9.01 -29.16 -0.57
N LEU A 91 -8.11 -28.18 -0.74
CA LEU A 91 -7.45 -27.42 0.33
C LEU A 91 -6.68 -28.31 1.33
N HIS A 92 -6.14 -29.43 0.85
CA HIS A 92 -5.27 -30.31 1.61
C HIS A 92 -3.83 -30.21 1.09
N PHE A 93 -2.87 -29.99 1.99
CA PHE A 93 -1.49 -29.69 1.66
C PHE A 93 -0.50 -30.63 2.38
N ARG A 94 0.59 -30.94 1.71
CA ARG A 94 1.66 -31.80 2.23
C ARG A 94 2.99 -31.07 2.30
N ASP A 95 3.64 -31.04 3.47
CA ASP A 95 4.99 -30.50 3.64
C ASP A 95 6.02 -31.36 2.89
N VAL A 96 6.71 -30.75 1.93
CA VAL A 96 7.78 -31.38 1.13
C VAL A 96 9.09 -30.61 1.22
N THR A 97 9.22 -29.70 2.19
CA THR A 97 10.36 -28.78 2.32
C THR A 97 11.71 -29.47 2.24
N ARG A 98 11.85 -30.58 2.93
CA ARG A 98 13.12 -31.32 3.00
C ARG A 98 13.44 -32.00 1.68
N GLU A 99 12.47 -32.65 1.08
CA GLU A 99 12.58 -33.33 -0.21
C GLU A 99 12.89 -32.34 -1.33
N ALA A 100 12.30 -31.14 -1.26
CA ALA A 100 12.51 -30.04 -2.19
C ALA A 100 13.88 -29.34 -2.00
N GLY A 101 14.58 -29.57 -0.88
CA GLY A 101 15.88 -28.91 -0.62
C GLY A 101 15.76 -27.46 -0.14
N LEU A 102 14.62 -27.05 0.44
CA LEU A 102 14.31 -25.68 0.80
C LEU A 102 14.44 -25.38 2.31
N GLU A 103 15.07 -26.27 3.09
CA GLU A 103 15.33 -25.99 4.51
C GLU A 103 16.30 -24.81 4.67
N THR A 104 15.92 -23.81 5.46
CA THR A 104 16.72 -22.62 5.75
C THR A 104 17.11 -22.54 7.21
N ARG A 105 18.17 -21.75 7.52
CA ARG A 105 18.62 -21.45 8.90
C ARG A 105 18.82 -19.96 9.12
N ASP A 106 18.51 -19.17 8.11
CA ASP A 106 18.70 -17.74 8.09
C ASP A 106 17.37 -17.05 8.39
N TRP A 107 17.42 -15.76 8.68
CA TRP A 107 16.23 -14.94 8.95
C TRP A 107 15.62 -14.55 7.60
N CYS A 108 14.69 -15.35 7.11
CA CYS A 108 14.02 -15.09 5.84
C CYS A 108 12.85 -14.12 6.06
N THR A 109 12.68 -13.18 5.12
CA THR A 109 11.67 -12.08 5.13
C THR A 109 10.70 -12.24 3.97
N GLY A 110 10.89 -11.51 2.89
CA GLY A 110 10.05 -11.57 1.69
C GLY A 110 10.40 -12.73 0.76
N VAL A 111 9.45 -13.05 -0.10
CA VAL A 111 9.62 -14.05 -1.18
C VAL A 111 8.94 -13.57 -2.44
N THR A 112 9.57 -13.83 -3.59
CA THR A 112 8.96 -13.69 -4.91
C THR A 112 9.21 -14.94 -5.77
N VAL A 113 8.39 -15.11 -6.80
CA VAL A 113 8.40 -16.26 -7.71
C VAL A 113 8.68 -15.78 -9.12
N THR A 114 9.66 -16.37 -9.78
CA THR A 114 10.07 -16.04 -11.15
C THR A 114 10.51 -17.30 -11.89
N ASP A 115 10.70 -17.23 -13.20
CA ASP A 115 11.44 -18.22 -14.00
C ASP A 115 12.72 -17.51 -14.50
N VAL A 116 13.77 -17.54 -13.66
CA VAL A 116 14.98 -16.74 -13.85
C VAL A 116 15.81 -17.16 -15.06
N ASN A 117 15.65 -18.39 -15.52
CA ASN A 117 16.42 -18.98 -16.62
C ASN A 117 15.55 -19.30 -17.85
N SER A 118 14.27 -18.94 -17.82
CA SER A 118 13.29 -19.15 -18.91
C SER A 118 13.15 -20.63 -19.33
N ASP A 119 13.26 -21.55 -18.34
CA ASP A 119 13.12 -22.99 -18.60
C ASP A 119 11.69 -23.52 -18.41
N GLY A 120 10.76 -22.64 -18.05
CA GLY A 120 9.33 -22.93 -17.85
C GLY A 120 9.01 -23.47 -16.46
N ARG A 121 9.95 -23.45 -15.52
CA ARG A 121 9.77 -23.88 -14.13
C ARG A 121 9.90 -22.68 -13.19
N PRO A 122 8.97 -22.53 -12.23
CA PRO A 122 9.06 -21.43 -11.27
C PRO A 122 10.24 -21.60 -10.31
N ASP A 123 11.00 -20.53 -10.11
CA ASP A 123 12.08 -20.38 -9.14
C ASP A 123 11.62 -19.48 -7.98
N LEU A 124 12.31 -19.56 -6.83
CA LEU A 124 11.99 -18.78 -5.64
C LEU A 124 13.16 -17.85 -5.27
N TYR A 125 12.93 -16.55 -5.20
CA TYR A 125 13.88 -15.61 -4.59
C TYR A 125 13.42 -15.24 -3.19
N VAL A 126 14.28 -15.48 -2.20
CA VAL A 126 13.99 -15.28 -0.78
C VAL A 126 14.93 -14.23 -0.21
N CYS A 127 14.36 -13.13 0.28
CA CYS A 127 15.10 -12.08 0.98
C CYS A 127 15.50 -12.52 2.39
N THR A 128 16.62 -12.01 2.88
CA THR A 128 17.14 -12.32 4.22
C THR A 128 17.59 -11.06 4.96
N ALA A 129 17.45 -11.11 6.30
CA ALA A 129 17.80 -9.99 7.17
C ALA A 129 18.24 -10.52 8.56
N GLY A 130 17.94 -9.77 9.64
CA GLY A 130 18.02 -10.16 11.05
C GLY A 130 19.44 -10.24 11.59
N TYR A 131 20.23 -11.18 11.13
CA TYR A 131 21.54 -11.44 11.72
C TYR A 131 22.61 -10.39 11.35
N PRO A 132 23.51 -10.01 12.28
CA PRO A 132 24.60 -9.07 11.98
C PRO A 132 25.63 -9.60 10.96
N ASP A 133 25.80 -10.94 10.86
CA ASP A 133 26.74 -11.59 9.95
C ASP A 133 26.25 -11.48 8.50
N PRO A 134 26.97 -10.80 7.59
CA PRO A 134 26.60 -10.70 6.17
C PRO A 134 26.44 -12.05 5.45
N GLU A 135 27.20 -13.07 5.86
CA GLU A 135 27.08 -14.41 5.26
C GLU A 135 25.71 -15.05 5.55
N ARG A 136 25.11 -14.70 6.67
CA ARG A 136 23.77 -15.16 7.06
C ARG A 136 22.63 -14.28 6.51
N ARG A 137 22.97 -13.14 5.90
CA ARG A 137 22.02 -12.25 5.23
C ARG A 137 22.04 -12.34 3.71
N LYS A 138 22.82 -13.24 3.13
CA LYS A 138 22.79 -13.45 1.70
C LYS A 138 21.41 -13.93 1.25
N ASN A 139 20.75 -13.13 0.43
CA ASN A 139 19.51 -13.52 -0.22
C ASN A 139 19.70 -14.81 -1.01
N LYS A 140 18.65 -15.59 -1.17
CA LYS A 140 18.68 -16.90 -1.80
C LYS A 140 17.89 -16.89 -3.10
N LEU A 141 18.45 -17.55 -4.11
CA LEU A 141 17.74 -17.84 -5.35
C LEU A 141 17.68 -19.37 -5.51
N PHE A 142 16.57 -19.93 -5.14
CA PHE A 142 16.30 -21.35 -5.28
C PHE A 142 15.82 -21.63 -6.70
N VAL A 143 16.72 -22.15 -7.54
CA VAL A 143 16.42 -22.52 -8.93
C VAL A 143 15.95 -23.96 -8.98
N GLN A 144 14.78 -24.18 -9.60
CA GLN A 144 14.19 -25.51 -9.74
C GLN A 144 14.97 -26.34 -10.76
N GLN A 145 15.53 -27.46 -10.31
CA GLN A 145 16.39 -28.35 -11.14
C GLN A 145 15.59 -29.42 -11.86
N GLU A 146 14.69 -30.08 -11.16
CA GLU A 146 13.92 -31.22 -11.67
C GLU A 146 12.62 -31.40 -10.85
N LEU A 147 11.71 -32.20 -11.41
CA LEU A 147 10.61 -32.79 -10.65
C LEU A 147 10.98 -34.25 -10.34
N ARG A 148 11.02 -34.60 -9.05
CA ARG A 148 11.30 -35.98 -8.59
C ARG A 148 10.06 -36.54 -7.91
N ASP A 149 9.41 -37.51 -8.53
CA ASP A 149 8.15 -38.10 -8.04
C ASP A 149 7.07 -37.03 -7.77
N GLY A 150 6.99 -36.00 -8.62
CA GLY A 150 6.05 -34.88 -8.49
C GLY A 150 6.45 -33.81 -7.47
N ILE A 151 7.62 -33.92 -6.84
CA ILE A 151 8.17 -32.92 -5.91
C ILE A 151 9.19 -32.06 -6.64
N PRO A 152 9.06 -30.73 -6.65
CA PRO A 152 10.06 -29.83 -7.21
C PRO A 152 11.32 -29.83 -6.34
N VAL A 153 12.49 -29.96 -6.95
CA VAL A 153 13.80 -29.98 -6.27
C VAL A 153 14.60 -28.75 -6.66
N PHE A 154 15.06 -28.02 -5.66
CA PHE A 154 15.74 -26.73 -5.84
C PHE A 154 17.20 -26.76 -5.42
N SER A 155 17.99 -25.84 -6.00
CA SER A 155 19.36 -25.50 -5.55
C SER A 155 19.49 -23.98 -5.39
N ASP A 156 20.21 -23.53 -4.34
CA ASP A 156 20.50 -22.10 -4.14
C ASP A 156 21.62 -21.66 -5.10
N GLU A 157 21.28 -20.83 -6.07
CA GLU A 157 22.20 -20.30 -7.09
C GLU A 157 22.47 -18.80 -6.95
N ALA A 158 22.01 -18.12 -5.88
CA ALA A 158 22.10 -16.68 -5.74
C ALA A 158 23.53 -16.14 -5.93
N THR A 159 24.52 -16.77 -5.31
CA THR A 159 25.93 -16.37 -5.45
C THR A 159 26.46 -16.59 -6.88
N ALA A 160 26.10 -17.70 -7.52
CA ALA A 160 26.56 -18.03 -8.88
C ALA A 160 25.96 -17.09 -9.92
N ARG A 161 24.75 -16.58 -9.67
CA ARG A 161 24.05 -15.67 -10.57
C ARG A 161 24.26 -14.19 -10.25
N GLY A 162 24.93 -13.84 -9.13
CA GLY A 162 25.27 -12.47 -8.78
C GLY A 162 24.19 -11.71 -8.00
N VAL A 163 23.20 -12.41 -7.42
CA VAL A 163 22.06 -11.82 -6.69
C VAL A 163 22.03 -12.17 -5.20
N ALA A 164 23.14 -12.66 -4.64
CA ALA A 164 23.26 -12.92 -3.21
C ALA A 164 23.53 -11.63 -2.42
N ASP A 165 22.56 -10.70 -2.48
CA ASP A 165 22.60 -9.47 -1.68
C ASP A 165 22.72 -9.80 -0.21
N SER A 166 23.60 -9.10 0.51
CA SER A 166 23.85 -9.30 1.94
C SER A 166 23.43 -8.12 2.80
N SER A 167 22.65 -7.21 2.25
CA SER A 167 21.98 -6.12 2.95
C SER A 167 20.93 -6.66 3.92
N TYR A 168 20.20 -5.80 4.57
CA TYR A 168 18.99 -6.21 5.29
C TYR A 168 17.82 -6.10 4.34
N SER A 169 17.54 -7.17 3.58
CA SER A 169 16.54 -7.16 2.53
C SER A 169 15.15 -7.50 3.09
N THR A 170 14.12 -6.76 2.65
CA THR A 170 12.73 -6.95 3.08
C THR A 170 11.93 -7.71 2.03
N GLN A 171 11.95 -7.26 0.77
CA GLN A 171 11.21 -7.83 -0.36
C GLN A 171 12.00 -7.61 -1.64
N ALA A 172 11.67 -8.35 -2.70
CA ALA A 172 12.23 -8.18 -4.03
C ALA A 172 11.15 -8.37 -5.10
N ALA A 173 11.37 -7.81 -6.29
CA ALA A 173 10.49 -7.99 -7.44
C ALA A 173 11.30 -8.21 -8.72
N PHE A 174 10.79 -9.09 -9.59
CA PHE A 174 11.31 -9.31 -10.93
C PHE A 174 10.39 -8.68 -11.96
N PHE A 175 10.95 -7.86 -12.87
CA PHE A 175 10.23 -7.27 -13.99
C PHE A 175 11.20 -6.85 -15.12
N ASP A 176 10.70 -6.72 -16.34
CA ASP A 176 11.45 -6.34 -17.54
C ASP A 176 11.47 -4.81 -17.65
N PHE A 177 12.45 -4.13 -16.97
CA PHE A 177 12.46 -2.68 -16.85
C PHE A 177 12.81 -1.95 -18.15
N ASP A 178 13.55 -2.58 -19.07
CA ASP A 178 14.02 -1.96 -20.31
C ASP A 178 13.45 -2.62 -21.59
N LYS A 179 12.54 -3.57 -21.41
CA LYS A 179 11.79 -4.27 -22.46
C LYS A 179 12.69 -5.05 -23.43
N ASP A 180 13.81 -5.57 -22.93
CA ASP A 180 14.70 -6.42 -23.72
C ASP A 180 14.26 -7.89 -23.74
N GLY A 181 13.31 -8.27 -22.91
CA GLY A 181 12.63 -9.57 -22.88
C GLY A 181 13.11 -10.51 -21.79
N ASP A 182 14.04 -10.10 -20.92
CA ASP A 182 14.38 -10.81 -19.71
C ASP A 182 13.90 -10.04 -18.44
N GLN A 183 13.93 -10.70 -17.30
CA GLN A 183 13.49 -10.09 -16.06
C GLN A 183 14.70 -9.62 -15.24
N ASP A 184 14.68 -8.36 -14.84
CA ASP A 184 15.61 -7.74 -13.92
C ASP A 184 15.12 -7.84 -12.49
N LEU A 185 15.98 -7.53 -11.52
CA LEU A 185 15.67 -7.70 -10.11
C LEU A 185 15.83 -6.40 -9.33
N TYR A 186 14.75 -5.94 -8.69
CA TYR A 186 14.77 -4.92 -7.66
C TYR A 186 14.78 -5.57 -6.27
N VAL A 187 15.67 -5.14 -5.38
CA VAL A 187 15.76 -5.61 -3.98
C VAL A 187 15.58 -4.44 -3.05
N MET A 188 14.50 -4.47 -2.29
CA MET A 188 14.15 -3.47 -1.29
C MET A 188 14.85 -3.75 0.03
N ASN A 189 15.52 -2.74 0.57
CA ASN A 189 16.40 -2.86 1.72
C ASN A 189 16.03 -1.92 2.87
N HIS A 190 16.55 -2.24 4.05
CA HIS A 190 16.57 -1.37 5.22
C HIS A 190 17.95 -1.43 5.89
N ALA A 191 18.16 -0.67 6.95
CA ALA A 191 19.36 -0.76 7.76
C ALA A 191 19.03 -1.08 9.21
N ASN A 192 19.95 -1.77 9.89
CA ASN A 192 19.81 -2.00 11.32
C ASN A 192 20.56 -0.94 12.15
N GLN A 193 20.10 0.32 12.05
CA GLN A 193 20.67 1.50 12.72
C GLN A 193 19.69 2.06 13.75
N ARG A 194 19.58 1.41 14.90
CA ARG A 194 18.59 1.72 15.94
C ARG A 194 18.63 3.17 16.47
N GLU A 195 19.80 3.83 16.47
CA GLU A 195 19.98 5.12 17.14
C GLU A 195 19.54 6.33 16.32
N SER A 196 19.34 6.18 15.01
CA SER A 196 19.11 7.29 14.10
C SER A 196 17.79 7.26 13.33
N VAL A 197 17.05 6.17 13.36
CA VAL A 197 15.87 5.95 12.50
C VAL A 197 14.76 7.02 12.65
N ASN A 198 14.61 7.60 13.84
CA ASN A 198 13.64 8.65 14.13
C ASN A 198 14.28 10.02 14.42
N THR A 199 15.57 10.19 14.14
CA THR A 199 16.27 11.46 14.33
C THR A 199 16.33 12.20 13.00
N PRO A 200 15.72 13.40 12.87
CA PRO A 200 15.78 14.17 11.63
C PRO A 200 17.22 14.46 11.24
N ALA A 201 17.60 14.01 10.06
CA ALA A 201 18.90 14.24 9.44
C ALA A 201 18.71 14.54 7.95
N THR A 202 19.68 15.17 7.30
CA THR A 202 19.60 15.42 5.86
C THR A 202 19.48 14.10 5.11
N LYS A 203 18.52 14.02 4.18
CA LYS A 203 18.34 12.86 3.31
C LYS A 203 19.62 12.54 2.54
N LYS A 204 19.95 11.26 2.46
CA LYS A 204 21.02 10.77 1.60
C LYS A 204 20.41 10.34 0.26
N THR A 205 20.85 10.99 -0.81
CA THR A 205 20.26 10.85 -2.15
C THR A 205 21.30 10.59 -3.24
N HIS A 206 22.50 10.14 -2.86
CA HIS A 206 23.61 9.89 -3.79
C HIS A 206 24.23 8.50 -3.62
N GLY A 207 23.47 7.54 -3.11
CA GLY A 207 23.91 6.17 -2.92
C GLY A 207 24.77 5.91 -1.68
N GLU A 208 24.94 6.91 -0.79
CA GLU A 208 25.74 6.80 0.43
C GLU A 208 25.00 6.22 1.62
N GLY A 209 23.72 5.93 1.47
CA GLY A 209 22.87 5.34 2.52
C GLY A 209 23.17 3.85 2.75
N ALA A 210 23.14 3.40 4.02
CA ALA A 210 23.30 1.99 4.35
C ALA A 210 22.00 1.18 4.06
N SER A 211 20.91 1.85 3.77
CA SER A 211 19.58 1.31 3.50
C SER A 211 19.11 1.60 2.08
N ASN A 212 20.04 1.84 1.16
CA ASN A 212 19.69 1.98 -0.25
C ASN A 212 19.17 0.66 -0.80
N ASP A 213 18.16 0.74 -1.66
CA ASP A 213 17.69 -0.37 -2.45
C ASP A 213 18.68 -0.73 -3.54
N HIS A 214 18.63 -1.97 -4.03
CA HIS A 214 19.53 -2.44 -5.07
C HIS A 214 18.76 -2.88 -6.32
N PHE A 215 19.35 -2.57 -7.48
CA PHE A 215 18.84 -2.99 -8.78
C PHE A 215 19.90 -3.82 -9.52
N TYR A 216 19.50 -5.00 -9.96
CA TYR A 216 20.35 -5.97 -10.66
C TYR A 216 19.81 -6.17 -12.06
N VAL A 217 20.64 -5.88 -13.07
CA VAL A 217 20.30 -6.06 -14.48
C VAL A 217 20.72 -7.46 -14.93
N ASN A 218 19.80 -8.18 -15.57
CA ASN A 218 20.02 -9.50 -16.17
C ASN A 218 20.81 -9.37 -17.49
N ASP A 219 21.53 -10.39 -17.86
CA ASP A 219 22.28 -10.45 -19.14
C ASP A 219 21.59 -11.35 -20.18
N GLY A 220 20.33 -11.71 -19.99
CA GLY A 220 19.55 -12.63 -20.83
C GLY A 220 19.86 -14.11 -20.61
N ASN A 221 20.80 -14.42 -19.71
CA ASN A 221 21.18 -15.80 -19.37
C ASN A 221 20.98 -16.11 -17.88
N GLY A 222 20.25 -15.27 -17.17
CA GLY A 222 20.01 -15.38 -15.74
C GLY A 222 21.24 -15.09 -14.89
N ARG A 223 22.15 -14.24 -15.37
CA ARG A 223 23.26 -13.67 -14.60
C ARG A 223 23.03 -12.18 -14.44
N PHE A 224 23.22 -11.70 -13.24
CA PHE A 224 22.85 -10.36 -12.85
C PHE A 224 24.06 -9.51 -12.46
N THR A 225 23.97 -8.22 -12.73
CA THR A 225 24.98 -7.22 -12.35
C THR A 225 24.30 -6.08 -11.62
N GLU A 226 24.76 -5.74 -10.43
CA GLU A 226 24.26 -4.62 -9.65
C GLU A 226 24.55 -3.29 -10.39
N GLN A 227 23.52 -2.46 -10.60
CA GLN A 227 23.60 -1.21 -11.35
C GLN A 227 22.77 -0.07 -10.73
N SER A 228 22.39 -0.14 -9.47
CA SER A 228 21.51 0.81 -8.78
C SER A 228 21.90 2.26 -9.00
N PHE A 229 23.17 2.59 -8.73
CA PHE A 229 23.65 3.95 -8.85
C PHE A 229 23.58 4.48 -10.30
N ARG A 230 23.93 3.62 -11.28
CA ARG A 230 23.86 3.97 -12.72
C ARG A 230 22.42 4.22 -13.16
N LEU A 231 21.49 3.47 -12.62
CA LEU A 231 20.06 3.56 -12.96
C LEU A 231 19.32 4.61 -12.14
N GLY A 232 19.98 5.32 -11.21
CA GLY A 232 19.38 6.38 -10.42
C GLY A 232 18.71 5.92 -9.11
N ILE A 233 18.78 4.64 -8.77
CA ILE A 233 18.32 4.10 -7.47
C ILE A 233 19.37 4.44 -6.41
N ASN A 234 19.23 5.62 -5.79
CA ASN A 234 20.32 6.24 -5.02
C ASN A 234 19.86 6.96 -3.75
N THR A 235 18.58 6.86 -3.39
CA THR A 235 17.99 7.47 -2.19
C THR A 235 17.79 6.41 -1.13
N GLU A 236 18.22 6.68 0.11
CA GLU A 236 18.01 5.77 1.22
C GLU A 236 16.55 5.71 1.67
N GLY A 237 16.12 4.54 2.15
CA GLY A 237 14.80 4.32 2.74
C GLY A 237 14.84 3.24 3.82
N TYR A 238 13.71 2.92 4.40
CA TYR A 238 13.49 1.78 5.27
C TYR A 238 12.29 1.00 4.73
N GLY A 239 12.49 0.41 3.54
CA GLY A 239 11.45 -0.20 2.74
C GLY A 239 10.76 -1.37 3.41
N LEU A 240 9.42 -1.32 3.46
CA LEU A 240 8.56 -2.39 3.99
C LEU A 240 7.50 -2.85 2.99
N GLY A 241 7.07 -2.02 2.06
CA GLY A 241 6.15 -2.40 1.00
C GLY A 241 6.73 -2.07 -0.39
N LEU A 242 6.54 -2.96 -1.33
CA LEU A 242 7.03 -2.87 -2.70
C LEU A 242 5.89 -3.15 -3.67
N ALA A 243 5.69 -2.27 -4.64
CA ALA A 243 4.72 -2.46 -5.71
C ALA A 243 5.30 -2.01 -7.05
N ILE A 244 5.00 -2.77 -8.10
CA ILE A 244 5.43 -2.51 -9.47
C ILE A 244 4.21 -2.22 -10.34
N GLY A 245 4.28 -1.22 -11.20
CA GLY A 245 3.20 -0.91 -12.16
C GLY A 245 3.45 0.38 -12.92
N ASP A 246 2.81 0.53 -14.06
CA ASP A 246 2.83 1.73 -14.90
C ASP A 246 1.87 2.78 -14.29
N VAL A 247 2.37 3.58 -13.34
CA VAL A 247 1.54 4.53 -12.57
C VAL A 247 1.21 5.82 -13.33
N ASN A 248 1.94 6.11 -14.40
CA ASN A 248 1.77 7.32 -15.21
C ASN A 248 1.14 7.04 -16.59
N ASP A 249 0.84 5.76 -16.89
CA ASP A 249 0.25 5.25 -18.14
C ASP A 249 1.09 5.64 -19.37
N ASP A 250 2.44 5.61 -19.23
CA ASP A 250 3.38 5.83 -20.33
C ASP A 250 3.83 4.52 -21.00
N GLY A 251 3.46 3.40 -20.43
CA GLY A 251 3.73 2.05 -20.89
C GLY A 251 4.99 1.42 -20.30
N TRP A 252 5.70 2.08 -19.38
CA TRP A 252 6.88 1.55 -18.68
C TRP A 252 6.53 1.29 -17.22
N GLU A 253 7.09 0.23 -16.67
CA GLU A 253 6.81 -0.15 -15.29
C GLU A 253 7.66 0.68 -14.32
N ASP A 254 6.99 1.26 -13.34
CA ASP A 254 7.54 2.08 -12.27
C ASP A 254 7.63 1.27 -10.98
N VAL A 255 8.38 1.77 -10.00
CA VAL A 255 8.56 1.11 -8.70
C VAL A 255 8.11 2.05 -7.59
N TYR A 256 7.18 1.58 -6.75
CA TYR A 256 6.80 2.25 -5.52
C TYR A 256 7.34 1.48 -4.30
N VAL A 257 7.95 2.23 -3.36
CA VAL A 257 8.46 1.71 -2.08
C VAL A 257 7.84 2.49 -0.95
N SER A 258 7.07 1.84 -0.07
CA SER A 258 6.65 2.45 1.18
C SER A 258 7.74 2.30 2.24
N ASN A 259 8.04 3.39 2.94
CA ASN A 259 9.09 3.46 3.93
C ASN A 259 8.55 3.66 5.35
N ASP A 260 9.22 3.05 6.31
CA ASP A 260 8.96 3.22 7.73
C ASP A 260 9.72 4.44 8.31
N PHE A 261 9.34 4.84 9.52
CA PHE A 261 9.93 5.95 10.28
C PHE A 261 9.76 7.30 9.58
N ILE A 262 10.80 8.15 9.66
CA ILE A 262 10.79 9.48 9.05
C ILE A 262 11.10 9.48 7.55
N TYR A 263 11.46 8.33 6.97
CA TYR A 263 11.86 8.23 5.58
C TYR A 263 10.64 8.34 4.67
N ASN A 264 10.72 9.24 3.69
CA ASN A 264 9.67 9.35 2.69
C ASN A 264 9.60 8.10 1.82
N ASP A 265 8.40 7.77 1.37
CA ASP A 265 8.22 6.78 0.33
C ASP A 265 8.99 7.16 -0.94
N LEU A 266 9.27 6.20 -1.80
CA LEU A 266 9.95 6.41 -3.06
C LEU A 266 9.04 6.02 -4.22
N LEU A 267 8.97 6.88 -5.23
CA LEU A 267 8.29 6.59 -6.49
C LEU A 267 9.30 6.75 -7.62
N TRP A 268 9.87 5.63 -8.01
CA TRP A 268 10.84 5.54 -9.10
C TRP A 268 10.13 5.45 -10.43
N ILE A 269 10.03 6.57 -11.14
CA ILE A 269 9.48 6.61 -12.50
C ILE A 269 10.55 6.17 -13.49
N ASN A 270 10.22 5.23 -14.35
CA ASN A 270 11.08 4.65 -15.37
C ASN A 270 11.28 5.63 -16.55
N ASP A 271 12.50 6.09 -16.80
CA ASP A 271 12.84 6.91 -17.97
C ASP A 271 13.05 6.02 -19.22
N HIS A 272 11.98 5.34 -19.64
CA HIS A 272 11.95 4.57 -20.89
C HIS A 272 13.12 3.57 -21.03
N GLY A 273 13.36 2.79 -19.96
CA GLY A 273 14.38 1.75 -19.88
C GLY A 273 15.82 2.26 -19.70
N LYS A 274 16.02 3.58 -19.46
CA LYS A 274 17.38 4.13 -19.26
C LYS A 274 17.80 4.19 -17.80
N GLY A 275 16.83 4.15 -16.89
CA GLY A 275 16.98 4.26 -15.45
C GLY A 275 15.73 4.84 -14.81
N PHE A 276 15.85 5.29 -13.56
CA PHE A 276 14.73 5.72 -12.73
C PHE A 276 14.98 7.12 -12.16
N VAL A 277 13.89 7.85 -11.96
CA VAL A 277 13.89 9.15 -11.29
C VAL A 277 12.85 9.13 -10.18
N ASN A 278 13.25 9.50 -8.95
CA ASN A 278 12.28 9.62 -7.86
C ASN A 278 11.43 10.89 -8.06
N LEU A 279 10.15 10.72 -8.33
CA LEU A 279 9.20 11.81 -8.55
C LEU A 279 8.07 11.84 -7.51
N ILE A 280 8.24 11.22 -6.34
CA ILE A 280 7.19 11.11 -5.31
C ILE A 280 6.54 12.47 -4.97
N ASP A 281 7.36 13.53 -4.78
CA ASP A 281 6.89 14.86 -4.41
C ASP A 281 6.11 15.56 -5.54
N SER A 282 6.24 15.09 -6.79
CA SER A 282 5.49 15.61 -7.94
C SER A 282 4.13 14.94 -8.09
N PHE A 283 3.99 13.71 -7.58
CA PHE A 283 2.79 12.91 -7.70
C PHE A 283 1.89 12.98 -6.46
N MET A 284 2.48 13.09 -5.27
CA MET A 284 1.76 12.97 -3.97
C MET A 284 2.05 14.14 -3.05
N ASN A 285 1.00 14.70 -2.42
CA ASN A 285 1.14 15.84 -1.51
C ASN A 285 1.57 15.42 -0.10
N HIS A 286 1.30 14.20 0.32
CA HIS A 286 1.74 13.64 1.59
C HIS A 286 1.71 12.09 1.55
N GLN A 287 2.34 11.47 2.53
CA GLN A 287 2.57 10.04 2.62
C GLN A 287 2.20 9.51 4.01
N SER A 288 2.22 8.19 4.18
CA SER A 288 2.16 7.54 5.48
C SER A 288 3.43 7.81 6.29
N TYR A 289 3.34 7.89 7.63
CA TYR A 289 4.51 8.15 8.50
C TYR A 289 5.29 6.87 8.82
N ASN A 290 4.57 5.77 9.05
CA ASN A 290 5.17 4.46 9.24
C ASN A 290 4.59 3.52 8.17
N GLY A 291 4.95 3.77 6.92
CA GLY A 291 4.48 2.97 5.80
C GLY A 291 4.92 1.51 5.94
N MET A 292 3.94 0.60 5.99
CA MET A 292 4.17 -0.84 6.01
C MET A 292 4.00 -1.41 4.59
N GLY A 293 3.21 -2.44 4.41
CA GLY A 293 2.90 -2.96 3.09
C GLY A 293 2.09 -2.00 2.23
N CYS A 294 2.13 -2.23 0.93
CA CYS A 294 1.37 -1.48 -0.06
C CYS A 294 0.79 -2.40 -1.14
N ASP A 295 -0.19 -1.92 -1.88
CA ASP A 295 -0.73 -2.60 -3.05
C ASP A 295 -1.20 -1.58 -4.10
N LEU A 296 -1.06 -1.94 -5.38
CA LEU A 296 -1.48 -1.17 -6.55
C LEU A 296 -2.63 -1.88 -7.27
N ALA A 297 -3.77 -1.22 -7.42
CA ALA A 297 -4.89 -1.74 -8.21
C ALA A 297 -5.83 -0.61 -8.65
N ASP A 298 -6.56 -0.82 -9.72
CA ASP A 298 -7.67 0.03 -10.16
C ASP A 298 -8.90 -0.26 -9.28
N ILE A 299 -9.18 0.60 -8.29
CA ILE A 299 -10.29 0.40 -7.32
C ILE A 299 -11.62 0.97 -7.81
N ASN A 300 -11.60 1.86 -8.79
CA ASN A 300 -12.76 2.58 -9.29
C ASN A 300 -13.13 2.23 -10.74
N ASN A 301 -12.43 1.26 -11.33
CA ASN A 301 -12.63 0.78 -12.70
C ASN A 301 -12.46 1.88 -13.77
N ASP A 302 -11.51 2.83 -13.55
CA ASP A 302 -11.16 3.89 -14.50
C ASP A 302 -9.90 3.58 -15.33
N SER A 303 -9.32 2.40 -15.15
CA SER A 303 -8.09 1.91 -15.79
C SER A 303 -6.85 2.68 -15.40
N ARG A 304 -6.78 3.20 -14.17
CA ARG A 304 -5.58 3.74 -13.55
C ARG A 304 -5.28 3.01 -12.27
N LEU A 305 -4.01 2.98 -11.92
CA LEU A 305 -3.56 2.31 -10.72
C LEU A 305 -3.65 3.26 -9.53
N ASP A 306 -4.48 2.90 -8.57
CA ASP A 306 -4.55 3.51 -7.26
C ASP A 306 -3.63 2.77 -6.30
N LEU A 307 -3.14 3.49 -5.28
CA LEU A 307 -2.18 2.95 -4.34
C LEU A 307 -2.73 3.00 -2.91
N ILE A 308 -2.70 1.86 -2.23
CA ILE A 308 -2.89 1.80 -0.78
C ILE A 308 -1.56 1.59 -0.08
N VAL A 309 -1.31 2.34 1.01
CA VAL A 309 -0.24 2.09 1.98
C VAL A 309 -0.87 1.99 3.36
N VAL A 310 -0.56 0.95 4.12
CA VAL A 310 -1.07 0.78 5.48
C VAL A 310 -0.07 1.25 6.52
N ASP A 311 -0.59 1.64 7.68
CA ASP A 311 0.13 2.21 8.83
C ASP A 311 -0.45 1.63 10.12
N MET A 312 -0.09 2.14 11.27
CA MET A 312 -0.45 1.60 12.57
C MET A 312 -1.43 2.44 13.38
N LEU A 313 -2.21 3.34 12.76
CA LEU A 313 -3.18 4.18 13.47
C LEU A 313 -4.31 3.34 14.07
N PRO A 314 -4.51 3.33 15.42
CA PRO A 314 -5.59 2.59 16.04
C PRO A 314 -6.99 3.12 15.66
N GLU A 315 -7.94 2.19 15.47
CA GLU A 315 -9.35 2.52 15.21
C GLU A 315 -9.99 3.25 16.40
N THR A 316 -9.72 2.79 17.62
CA THR A 316 -10.39 3.26 18.82
C THR A 316 -9.71 4.50 19.42
N ALA A 317 -10.51 5.37 20.04
CA ALA A 317 -9.99 6.54 20.77
C ALA A 317 -9.06 6.14 21.94
N GLU A 318 -9.33 5.00 22.60
CA GLU A 318 -8.46 4.45 23.64
C GLU A 318 -7.11 4.02 23.06
N GLY A 319 -7.13 3.27 21.97
CA GLY A 319 -5.92 2.83 21.26
C GLY A 319 -5.06 4.02 20.84
N ARG A 320 -5.67 5.04 20.24
CA ARG A 320 -4.97 6.27 19.82
C ARG A 320 -4.31 7.00 20.99
N LYS A 321 -4.94 7.03 22.16
CA LYS A 321 -4.34 7.65 23.36
C LYS A 321 -3.19 6.83 23.93
N LYS A 322 -3.22 5.52 23.83
CA LYS A 322 -2.15 4.62 24.28
C LYS A 322 -0.97 4.60 23.32
N MET A 323 -1.23 4.73 22.04
CA MET A 323 -0.26 4.69 20.95
C MET A 323 -0.07 6.08 20.34
N ILE A 324 0.13 7.11 21.18
CA ILE A 324 0.52 8.41 20.68
C ILE A 324 1.95 8.27 20.19
N GLY A 325 2.12 8.35 18.85
CA GLY A 325 3.45 8.41 18.25
C GLY A 325 4.26 9.57 18.81
N ASP A 326 5.55 9.49 18.69
CA ASP A 326 6.49 10.52 19.12
C ASP A 326 6.53 11.73 18.17
N LEU A 327 5.65 11.79 17.17
CA LEU A 327 5.52 12.91 16.23
C LEU A 327 4.86 14.10 16.92
N THR A 328 5.68 14.89 17.60
CA THR A 328 5.28 16.18 18.15
C THR A 328 5.37 17.26 17.05
N TRP A 329 4.68 18.39 17.25
CA TRP A 329 4.81 19.54 16.35
C TRP A 329 6.26 19.93 16.06
N SER A 330 7.06 20.07 17.12
CA SER A 330 8.48 20.46 16.97
C SER A 330 9.29 19.44 16.19
N LYS A 331 8.97 18.13 16.32
CA LYS A 331 9.63 17.07 15.55
C LYS A 331 9.20 17.11 14.09
N ALA A 332 7.90 17.31 13.82
CA ALA A 332 7.38 17.47 12.46
C ALA A 332 8.03 18.66 11.72
N GLU A 333 8.16 19.80 12.41
CA GLU A 333 8.86 20.97 11.86
C GLU A 333 10.34 20.68 11.54
N LEU A 334 11.06 19.96 12.41
CA LEU A 334 12.44 19.57 12.16
C LEU A 334 12.55 18.58 10.98
N ILE A 335 11.61 17.67 10.81
CA ILE A 335 11.54 16.72 9.69
C ILE A 335 11.36 17.51 8.38
N GLU A 336 10.42 18.46 8.35
CA GLU A 336 10.18 19.32 7.19
C GLU A 336 11.41 20.19 6.85
N GLN A 337 12.06 20.79 7.87
CA GLN A 337 13.31 21.57 7.70
C GLN A 337 14.47 20.70 7.18
N ALA A 338 14.49 19.40 7.48
CA ALA A 338 15.47 18.45 6.95
C ALA A 338 15.15 18.02 5.50
N GLY A 339 14.08 18.53 4.89
CA GLY A 339 13.70 18.29 3.50
C GLY A 339 12.84 17.06 3.26
N TYR A 340 12.16 16.54 4.30
CA TYR A 340 11.17 15.48 4.14
C TYR A 340 9.79 16.05 3.81
N ALA A 341 9.05 15.38 2.94
CA ALA A 341 7.67 15.71 2.64
C ALA A 341 6.74 15.43 3.85
N PRO A 342 5.57 16.06 3.92
CA PRO A 342 4.59 15.81 4.99
C PRO A 342 4.17 14.32 5.07
N GLN A 343 4.18 13.78 6.28
CA GLN A 343 3.79 12.40 6.58
C GLN A 343 2.79 12.37 7.74
N TYR A 344 1.81 11.49 7.67
CA TYR A 344 0.80 11.32 8.72
C TYR A 344 0.65 9.85 9.09
N MET A 345 0.60 9.55 10.39
CA MET A 345 0.41 8.19 10.89
C MET A 345 -1.04 7.73 10.64
N ARG A 346 -1.31 7.21 9.47
CA ARG A 346 -2.58 6.61 9.05
C ARG A 346 -2.41 5.87 7.73
N ASN A 347 -3.31 4.94 7.47
CA ASN A 347 -3.40 4.38 6.12
C ASN A 347 -3.70 5.49 5.10
N THR A 348 -3.05 5.43 3.95
CA THR A 348 -3.31 6.32 2.82
C THR A 348 -3.86 5.52 1.65
N LEU A 349 -4.89 6.06 1.00
CA LEU A 349 -5.40 5.57 -0.29
C LEU A 349 -5.24 6.69 -1.30
N GLN A 350 -4.22 6.55 -2.13
CA GLN A 350 -3.86 7.51 -3.16
C GLN A 350 -4.62 7.17 -4.45
N LEU A 351 -5.67 7.92 -4.73
CA LEU A 351 -6.49 7.78 -5.94
C LEU A 351 -5.79 8.48 -7.10
N ALA A 352 -5.53 7.74 -8.18
CA ALA A 352 -4.94 8.30 -9.39
C ALA A 352 -5.91 9.24 -10.11
N ALA A 353 -5.43 10.42 -10.47
CA ALA A 353 -6.23 11.46 -11.12
C ALA A 353 -5.42 12.12 -12.26
N TYR A 354 -6.12 12.85 -13.13
CA TYR A 354 -5.44 13.68 -14.11
C TYR A 354 -4.72 14.84 -13.43
N GLY A 355 -3.45 15.02 -13.77
CA GLY A 355 -2.65 16.15 -13.33
C GLY A 355 -3.13 17.48 -13.92
N ARG A 356 -2.40 18.55 -13.59
CA ARG A 356 -2.74 19.90 -14.06
C ARG A 356 -2.59 20.08 -15.57
N ASN A 357 -1.73 19.29 -16.19
CA ASN A 357 -1.53 19.31 -17.65
C ASN A 357 -2.08 18.01 -18.28
N PRO A 358 -2.54 18.07 -19.53
CA PRO A 358 -2.98 16.86 -20.24
C PRO A 358 -1.87 15.80 -20.30
N GLY A 359 -2.17 14.58 -19.85
CA GLY A 359 -1.24 13.46 -19.84
C GLY A 359 -0.37 13.36 -18.57
N GLU A 360 -0.48 14.30 -17.61
CA GLU A 360 0.10 14.15 -16.29
C GLU A 360 -0.82 13.33 -15.37
N THR A 361 -0.23 12.47 -14.57
CA THR A 361 -0.89 11.78 -13.46
C THR A 361 -0.55 12.48 -12.14
N THR A 362 -1.51 12.59 -11.24
CA THR A 362 -1.33 13.03 -9.85
C THR A 362 -2.18 12.14 -8.96
N PHE A 363 -1.88 12.12 -7.67
CA PHE A 363 -2.66 11.35 -6.71
C PHE A 363 -3.41 12.26 -5.75
N CYS A 364 -4.63 11.84 -5.39
CA CYS A 364 -5.46 12.47 -4.37
C CYS A 364 -5.65 11.49 -3.21
N GLU A 365 -5.20 11.82 -2.01
CA GLU A 365 -5.37 10.95 -0.84
C GLU A 365 -6.82 10.99 -0.35
N ILE A 366 -7.49 9.84 -0.34
CA ILE A 366 -8.90 9.68 -0.01
C ILE A 366 -9.18 8.71 1.15
N GLY A 367 -8.17 8.19 1.84
CA GLY A 367 -8.32 7.12 2.85
C GLY A 367 -9.29 7.44 3.97
N GLN A 368 -9.38 8.72 4.40
CA GLN A 368 -10.39 9.14 5.38
C GLN A 368 -11.80 9.14 4.78
N MET A 369 -11.96 9.63 3.56
CA MET A 369 -13.24 9.63 2.83
C MET A 369 -13.69 8.19 2.53
N ALA A 370 -12.77 7.34 2.15
CA ALA A 370 -12.99 5.93 1.86
C ALA A 370 -13.32 5.07 3.11
N GLY A 371 -13.08 5.61 4.32
CA GLY A 371 -13.39 4.90 5.58
C GLY A 371 -12.33 3.90 6.04
N ILE A 372 -11.11 3.94 5.49
CA ILE A 372 -10.05 2.95 5.74
C ILE A 372 -8.80 3.52 6.43
N ALA A 373 -8.80 4.79 6.83
CA ALA A 373 -7.62 5.49 7.33
C ALA A 373 -7.04 4.94 8.66
N ALA A 374 -7.77 4.10 9.39
CA ALA A 374 -7.35 3.56 10.68
C ALA A 374 -7.80 2.11 10.83
N THR A 375 -6.85 1.19 10.89
CA THR A 375 -7.09 -0.26 10.97
C THR A 375 -6.18 -0.95 12.00
N ASP A 376 -5.74 -0.21 13.00
CA ASP A 376 -4.76 -0.66 13.99
C ASP A 376 -3.37 -0.97 13.38
N TRP A 377 -2.59 -1.86 14.00
CA TRP A 377 -1.25 -2.20 13.54
C TRP A 377 -1.32 -3.12 12.32
N SER A 378 -1.27 -2.52 11.16
CA SER A 378 -1.51 -3.15 9.87
C SER A 378 -0.20 -3.48 9.14
N TRP A 379 -0.18 -4.60 8.38
CA TRP A 379 1.01 -5.05 7.66
C TRP A 379 0.80 -5.15 6.16
N GLY A 380 -0.05 -6.06 5.70
CA GLY A 380 -0.24 -6.37 4.29
C GLY A 380 -1.64 -6.03 3.80
N PRO A 381 -1.81 -4.98 2.98
CA PRO A 381 -3.05 -4.74 2.26
C PRO A 381 -3.09 -5.60 1.00
N LEU A 382 -4.26 -6.13 0.65
CA LEU A 382 -4.50 -6.81 -0.63
C LEU A 382 -5.77 -6.26 -1.25
N LEU A 383 -5.65 -5.76 -2.47
CA LEU A 383 -6.75 -5.29 -3.31
C LEU A 383 -7.14 -6.38 -4.31
N ALA A 384 -8.24 -7.08 -4.06
CA ALA A 384 -8.75 -8.16 -4.93
C ALA A 384 -10.27 -8.25 -4.84
N ASP A 385 -10.90 -8.78 -5.86
CA ASP A 385 -12.36 -8.98 -5.92
C ASP A 385 -12.70 -10.31 -5.23
N PHE A 386 -12.98 -10.25 -3.93
CA PHE A 386 -13.24 -11.45 -3.11
C PHE A 386 -14.67 -11.96 -3.19
N ASP A 387 -15.64 -11.14 -3.58
CA ASP A 387 -17.04 -11.56 -3.74
C ASP A 387 -17.47 -11.69 -5.21
N ASN A 388 -16.54 -11.56 -6.15
CA ASN A 388 -16.75 -11.67 -7.60
C ASN A 388 -17.74 -10.65 -8.17
N ASP A 389 -17.93 -9.48 -7.52
CA ASP A 389 -18.90 -8.46 -7.96
C ASP A 389 -18.34 -7.48 -9.01
N GLY A 390 -17.05 -7.55 -9.31
CA GLY A 390 -16.36 -6.71 -10.30
C GLY A 390 -15.66 -5.49 -9.68
N TRP A 391 -15.65 -5.34 -8.37
CA TRP A 391 -14.95 -4.27 -7.66
C TRP A 391 -13.85 -4.85 -6.77
N LYS A 392 -12.72 -4.18 -6.67
CA LYS A 392 -11.62 -4.63 -5.80
C LYS A 392 -11.94 -4.29 -4.35
N ASP A 393 -12.10 -5.32 -3.53
CA ASP A 393 -12.20 -5.24 -2.08
C ASP A 393 -10.82 -5.06 -1.45
N LEU A 394 -10.78 -4.77 -0.15
CA LEU A 394 -9.54 -4.57 0.58
C LEU A 394 -9.44 -5.51 1.78
N PHE A 395 -8.46 -6.41 1.78
CA PHE A 395 -8.04 -7.17 2.96
C PHE A 395 -6.81 -6.54 3.59
N ILE A 396 -6.70 -6.54 4.94
CA ILE A 396 -5.53 -6.04 5.69
C ILE A 396 -5.18 -7.02 6.80
N SER A 397 -3.94 -7.49 6.82
CA SER A 397 -3.40 -8.28 7.93
C SER A 397 -2.99 -7.39 9.11
N ASN A 398 -3.26 -7.85 10.35
CA ASN A 398 -3.11 -7.04 11.56
C ASN A 398 -2.46 -7.80 12.72
N GLY A 399 -1.86 -7.04 13.62
CA GLY A 399 -1.36 -7.48 14.91
C GLY A 399 0.12 -7.24 15.14
N TYR A 400 0.54 -7.23 16.43
CA TYR A 400 1.93 -7.05 16.80
C TYR A 400 2.28 -7.90 18.02
N TYR A 401 3.38 -8.63 17.97
CA TYR A 401 3.66 -9.69 18.94
C TYR A 401 3.94 -9.21 20.38
N ARG A 402 4.50 -8.01 20.54
CA ARG A 402 4.68 -7.37 21.85
C ARG A 402 4.24 -5.92 21.78
N ASP A 403 3.32 -5.51 22.63
CA ASP A 403 2.80 -4.13 22.66
C ASP A 403 3.82 -3.18 23.31
N ILE A 404 4.96 -3.00 22.64
CA ILE A 404 6.05 -2.09 23.06
C ILE A 404 5.80 -0.66 22.59
N GLY A 405 4.80 -0.42 21.78
CA GLY A 405 4.32 0.90 21.34
C GLY A 405 3.36 1.57 22.33
N ASP A 406 3.01 0.90 23.44
CA ASP A 406 2.21 1.49 24.51
C ASP A 406 2.99 2.62 25.20
N LYS A 407 2.35 3.79 25.32
CA LYS A 407 2.99 4.99 25.85
C LYS A 407 3.52 4.82 27.27
N ASP A 408 2.80 4.10 28.13
CA ASP A 408 3.25 3.86 29.51
C ASP A 408 4.52 3.00 29.53
N PHE A 409 4.63 2.04 28.59
CA PHE A 409 5.83 1.24 28.43
C PHE A 409 7.01 2.07 27.90
N ILE A 410 6.77 2.95 26.92
CA ILE A 410 7.78 3.86 26.36
C ILE A 410 8.29 4.81 27.46
N ASP A 411 7.40 5.43 28.23
CA ASP A 411 7.76 6.35 29.32
C ASP A 411 8.54 5.62 30.42
N TYR A 412 8.16 4.38 30.75
CA TYR A 412 8.92 3.53 31.69
C TYR A 412 10.34 3.25 31.17
N THR A 413 10.50 2.88 29.91
CA THR A 413 11.79 2.56 29.32
C THR A 413 12.68 3.79 29.21
N ASN A 414 12.14 4.95 28.81
CA ASN A 414 12.87 6.21 28.76
C ASN A 414 13.45 6.61 30.15
N ASN A 415 12.70 6.38 31.22
CA ASN A 415 13.17 6.61 32.60
C ASN A 415 14.34 5.68 33.00
N LEU A 416 14.37 4.45 32.47
CA LEU A 416 15.49 3.53 32.71
C LEU A 416 16.78 4.01 32.04
N PHE A 417 16.69 4.58 30.81
CA PHE A 417 17.85 5.09 30.09
C PHE A 417 18.52 6.31 30.74
N MET A 418 17.77 7.15 31.46
CA MET A 418 18.31 8.37 32.06
C MET A 418 19.39 8.14 33.14
N PHE A 419 19.46 6.96 33.77
CA PHE A 419 20.29 6.73 34.93
C PHE A 419 21.24 5.52 34.83
N ARG A 420 21.34 4.87 33.66
CA ARG A 420 22.07 3.62 33.46
C ARG A 420 22.83 3.59 32.15
N SER A 421 23.86 2.71 32.10
CA SER A 421 24.51 2.39 30.85
C SER A 421 23.55 1.62 29.91
N ARG A 422 23.81 1.67 28.60
CA ARG A 422 23.02 0.96 27.61
C ARG A 422 22.97 -0.55 27.89
N GLU A 423 24.10 -1.17 28.16
CA GLU A 423 24.19 -2.61 28.44
C GLU A 423 23.38 -3.03 29.68
N GLU A 424 23.36 -2.20 30.71
CA GLU A 424 22.56 -2.46 31.92
C GLU A 424 21.07 -2.29 31.63
N THR A 425 20.71 -1.31 30.81
CA THR A 425 19.33 -1.06 30.40
C THR A 425 18.81 -2.19 29.52
N ASP A 426 19.53 -2.59 28.48
CA ASP A 426 19.15 -3.68 27.60
C ASP A 426 18.96 -5.00 28.35
N ARG A 427 19.86 -5.30 29.30
CA ARG A 427 19.74 -6.50 30.12
C ARG A 427 18.49 -6.53 31.00
N GLN A 428 17.98 -5.37 31.41
CA GLN A 428 16.73 -5.25 32.18
C GLN A 428 15.50 -5.15 31.31
N MET A 429 15.63 -4.60 30.11
CA MET A 429 14.50 -4.40 29.21
C MET A 429 13.97 -5.71 28.60
N ILE A 430 14.83 -6.66 28.23
CA ILE A 430 14.39 -7.93 27.65
C ILE A 430 13.35 -8.66 28.52
N PRO A 431 13.56 -8.85 29.83
CA PRO A 431 12.54 -9.43 30.69
C PRO A 431 11.24 -8.62 30.77
N GLU A 432 11.32 -7.30 30.69
CA GLU A 432 10.12 -6.44 30.69
C GLU A 432 9.37 -6.49 29.37
N ILE A 433 10.07 -6.52 28.25
CA ILE A 433 9.47 -6.73 26.91
C ILE A 433 8.75 -8.07 26.86
N ARG A 434 9.36 -9.14 27.34
CA ARG A 434 8.76 -10.49 27.40
C ARG A 434 7.47 -10.56 28.23
N LYS A 435 7.26 -9.62 29.16
CA LYS A 435 6.02 -9.50 29.94
C LYS A 435 4.90 -8.79 29.19
N GLN A 436 5.24 -8.02 28.13
CA GLN A 436 4.24 -7.33 27.33
C GLN A 436 3.37 -8.36 26.61
N LYS A 437 2.07 -8.09 26.58
CA LYS A 437 1.10 -8.95 25.88
C LYS A 437 1.22 -8.73 24.38
N ALA A 438 0.92 -9.76 23.62
CA ALA A 438 0.71 -9.62 22.19
C ALA A 438 -0.53 -8.76 21.92
N ARG A 439 -0.41 -7.83 20.98
CA ARG A 439 -1.53 -7.05 20.44
C ARG A 439 -2.17 -7.89 19.32
N ARG A 440 -2.92 -8.92 19.75
CA ARG A 440 -3.63 -9.80 18.83
C ARG A 440 -4.88 -9.10 18.33
N LEU A 441 -4.96 -8.88 17.03
CA LEU A 441 -6.04 -8.17 16.37
C LEU A 441 -6.65 -9.05 15.27
N PRO A 442 -7.97 -8.99 15.04
CA PRO A 442 -8.54 -9.59 13.83
C PRO A 442 -8.01 -8.88 12.59
N ASN A 443 -7.72 -9.63 11.54
CA ASN A 443 -7.51 -9.05 10.22
C ASN A 443 -8.77 -8.29 9.78
N ARG A 444 -8.60 -7.34 8.87
CA ARG A 444 -9.72 -6.52 8.37
C ARG A 444 -10.03 -6.88 6.92
N ILE A 445 -11.29 -6.87 6.59
CA ILE A 445 -11.73 -6.91 5.21
C ILE A 445 -12.85 -5.90 5.00
N PHE A 446 -12.75 -5.19 3.89
CA PHE A 446 -13.67 -4.11 3.52
C PHE A 446 -14.18 -4.37 2.12
N ARG A 447 -15.49 -4.31 1.94
CA ARG A 447 -16.13 -4.41 0.63
C ARG A 447 -16.12 -3.05 -0.07
N ASN A 448 -15.67 -3.01 -1.29
CA ASN A 448 -15.76 -1.83 -2.15
C ASN A 448 -17.21 -1.61 -2.60
N LYS A 449 -17.69 -0.38 -2.52
CA LYS A 449 -19.06 -0.01 -2.93
C LYS A 449 -19.15 0.56 -4.34
N GLY A 450 -18.01 0.74 -5.02
CA GLY A 450 -17.95 1.37 -6.33
C GLY A 450 -18.18 2.89 -6.33
N ASP A 451 -18.22 3.51 -5.16
CA ASP A 451 -18.43 4.96 -4.98
C ASP A 451 -17.25 5.64 -4.24
N LEU A 452 -16.06 5.04 -4.30
CA LEU A 452 -14.85 5.44 -3.59
C LEU A 452 -14.94 5.28 -2.06
N SER A 453 -15.90 4.51 -1.56
CA SER A 453 -16.00 4.17 -0.15
C SER A 453 -16.02 2.66 0.07
N PHE A 454 -15.60 2.24 1.26
CA PHE A 454 -15.50 0.83 1.64
C PHE A 454 -16.32 0.54 2.90
N ASP A 455 -17.08 -0.55 2.89
CA ASP A 455 -17.83 -1.03 4.05
C ASP A 455 -17.03 -2.06 4.86
N PRO A 456 -16.87 -1.91 6.19
CA PRO A 456 -16.17 -2.90 7.01
C PRO A 456 -17.06 -4.15 7.16
N VAL A 457 -16.66 -5.25 6.54
CA VAL A 457 -17.44 -6.50 6.48
C VAL A 457 -16.76 -7.68 7.18
N SER A 458 -15.69 -7.47 7.96
CA SER A 458 -14.91 -8.53 8.59
C SER A 458 -15.75 -9.52 9.38
N TYR A 459 -16.73 -9.03 10.16
CA TYR A 459 -17.63 -9.88 10.93
C TYR A 459 -18.61 -10.65 10.04
N GLN A 460 -19.19 -9.96 9.06
CA GLN A 460 -20.17 -10.51 8.12
C GLN A 460 -19.52 -11.58 7.23
N TRP A 461 -18.29 -11.34 6.81
CA TRP A 461 -17.55 -12.24 5.92
C TRP A 461 -16.77 -13.33 6.66
N GLY A 462 -16.64 -13.27 7.99
CA GLY A 462 -16.06 -14.35 8.78
C GLY A 462 -14.59 -14.18 9.17
N ILE A 463 -13.96 -13.04 8.86
CA ILE A 463 -12.59 -12.71 9.26
C ILE A 463 -12.61 -12.12 10.68
N THR A 464 -12.64 -12.97 11.69
CA THR A 464 -12.85 -12.54 13.09
C THR A 464 -11.82 -13.08 14.08
N GLN A 465 -10.92 -13.97 13.63
CA GLN A 465 -9.91 -14.58 14.50
C GLN A 465 -8.80 -13.60 14.83
N PRO A 466 -8.55 -13.26 16.12
CA PRO A 466 -7.41 -12.43 16.49
C PRO A 466 -6.09 -13.16 16.33
N SER A 467 -5.08 -12.46 15.80
CA SER A 467 -3.74 -13.00 15.52
C SER A 467 -2.66 -11.92 15.56
N CYS A 468 -1.42 -12.32 15.35
CA CYS A 468 -0.31 -11.46 14.96
C CYS A 468 0.06 -11.80 13.51
N SER A 469 -0.76 -11.33 12.57
CA SER A 469 -0.63 -11.61 11.16
C SER A 469 0.30 -10.62 10.46
N ASN A 470 1.14 -11.11 9.55
CA ASN A 470 2.10 -10.32 8.78
C ASN A 470 1.87 -10.51 7.27
N GLY A 471 2.71 -11.29 6.59
CA GLY A 471 2.56 -11.57 5.16
C GLY A 471 1.27 -12.30 4.83
N THR A 472 0.70 -11.98 3.68
CA THR A 472 -0.57 -12.55 3.22
C THR A 472 -0.63 -12.58 1.69
N ALA A 473 -1.26 -13.62 1.14
CA ALA A 473 -1.47 -13.75 -0.29
C ALA A 473 -2.84 -14.41 -0.57
N TYR A 474 -3.33 -14.25 -1.79
CA TYR A 474 -4.56 -14.85 -2.27
C TYR A 474 -4.34 -15.69 -3.53
N SER A 475 -5.14 -16.72 -3.68
CA SER A 475 -5.28 -17.55 -4.88
C SER A 475 -6.57 -18.34 -4.83
N ASP A 476 -7.05 -18.80 -5.96
CA ASP A 476 -8.11 -19.82 -6.08
C ASP A 476 -7.47 -21.20 -5.87
N LEU A 477 -7.30 -21.60 -4.57
CA LEU A 477 -6.51 -22.77 -4.17
C LEU A 477 -7.19 -24.11 -4.45
N ASP A 478 -8.51 -24.15 -4.56
CA ASP A 478 -9.28 -25.37 -4.89
C ASP A 478 -9.87 -25.35 -6.31
N ASN A 479 -9.54 -24.30 -7.08
CA ASN A 479 -9.99 -24.07 -8.45
C ASN A 479 -11.51 -23.99 -8.62
N ASP A 480 -12.24 -23.51 -7.59
CA ASP A 480 -13.69 -23.36 -7.65
C ASP A 480 -14.14 -21.97 -8.16
N GLY A 481 -13.18 -21.03 -8.34
CA GLY A 481 -13.37 -19.73 -9.01
C GLY A 481 -13.62 -18.57 -8.05
N ASP A 482 -13.30 -18.71 -6.78
CA ASP A 482 -13.20 -17.60 -5.85
C ASP A 482 -11.80 -17.55 -5.19
N LEU A 483 -11.45 -16.41 -4.57
CA LEU A 483 -10.10 -16.18 -4.08
C LEU A 483 -9.98 -16.52 -2.59
N ASP A 484 -9.24 -17.57 -2.26
CA ASP A 484 -8.87 -17.95 -0.91
C ASP A 484 -7.74 -17.06 -0.36
N LEU A 485 -7.59 -17.03 0.98
CA LEU A 485 -6.56 -16.26 1.66
C LEU A 485 -5.62 -17.14 2.48
N VAL A 486 -4.31 -16.90 2.34
CA VAL A 486 -3.26 -17.52 3.16
C VAL A 486 -2.54 -16.43 3.95
N VAL A 487 -2.38 -16.62 5.27
CA VAL A 487 -1.81 -15.63 6.18
C VAL A 487 -0.70 -16.25 7.01
N ASN A 488 0.49 -15.65 6.97
CA ASN A 488 1.63 -15.99 7.83
C ASN A 488 1.48 -15.27 9.18
N ASN A 489 1.48 -16.05 10.27
CA ASN A 489 1.31 -15.55 11.62
C ASN A 489 2.59 -15.69 12.45
N LEU A 490 2.94 -14.67 13.22
CA LEU A 490 4.08 -14.71 14.13
C LEU A 490 3.70 -15.41 15.44
N ASN A 491 4.44 -16.47 15.80
CA ASN A 491 4.24 -17.31 16.99
C ASN A 491 2.84 -17.98 17.09
N GLU A 492 2.17 -18.09 15.98
CA GLU A 492 0.86 -18.77 15.85
C GLU A 492 0.82 -19.54 14.53
N THR A 493 -0.05 -20.56 14.45
CA THR A 493 -0.24 -21.30 13.20
C THR A 493 -0.78 -20.37 12.12
N SER A 494 -0.24 -20.50 10.90
CA SER A 494 -0.71 -19.77 9.73
C SER A 494 -2.19 -20.05 9.44
N PHE A 495 -2.89 -19.07 8.89
CA PHE A 495 -4.29 -19.21 8.55
C PHE A 495 -4.47 -19.52 7.06
N ILE A 496 -5.41 -20.41 6.77
CA ILE A 496 -5.98 -20.62 5.45
C ILE A 496 -7.48 -20.35 5.58
N TYR A 497 -7.96 -19.36 4.85
CA TYR A 497 -9.39 -19.05 4.76
C TYR A 497 -9.89 -19.51 3.40
N GLU A 498 -10.82 -20.48 3.40
CA GLU A 498 -11.59 -20.84 2.22
C GLU A 498 -12.62 -19.75 1.96
N ASN A 499 -12.66 -19.25 0.76
CA ASN A 499 -13.72 -18.41 0.25
C ASN A 499 -14.92 -19.28 -0.15
N LEU A 500 -16.11 -18.77 -0.02
CA LEU A 500 -17.37 -19.45 -0.33
C LEU A 500 -18.26 -18.59 -1.24
N ALA A 501 -17.67 -17.62 -1.95
CA ALA A 501 -18.39 -16.70 -2.82
C ALA A 501 -19.18 -17.46 -3.89
N ASN A 502 -18.58 -18.44 -4.54
CA ASN A 502 -19.24 -19.26 -5.55
C ASN A 502 -20.35 -20.18 -5.00
N LYS A 503 -20.29 -20.50 -3.69
CA LYS A 503 -21.33 -21.30 -3.02
C LYS A 503 -22.48 -20.44 -2.52
N ASN A 504 -22.20 -19.19 -2.12
CA ASN A 504 -23.14 -18.32 -1.42
C ASN A 504 -23.70 -17.20 -2.30
N LEU A 505 -22.98 -16.81 -3.37
CA LEU A 505 -23.34 -15.74 -4.31
C LEU A 505 -23.55 -16.31 -5.71
N ASN A 506 -24.25 -15.56 -6.56
CA ASN A 506 -24.47 -15.95 -7.96
C ASN A 506 -23.59 -15.11 -8.92
N ASN A 507 -22.41 -14.73 -8.46
CA ASN A 507 -21.47 -13.93 -9.23
C ASN A 507 -20.62 -14.83 -10.15
N ASN A 508 -20.29 -14.31 -11.31
CA ASN A 508 -19.48 -14.99 -12.31
C ASN A 508 -18.03 -14.54 -12.20
N TYR A 509 -17.11 -15.33 -12.75
CA TYR A 509 -15.68 -15.01 -12.77
C TYR A 509 -15.03 -15.35 -14.11
N LEU A 510 -13.82 -14.85 -14.33
CA LEU A 510 -12.94 -15.20 -15.43
C LEU A 510 -11.49 -15.22 -14.93
N LYS A 511 -10.72 -16.26 -15.31
CA LYS A 511 -9.30 -16.37 -14.98
C LYS A 511 -8.44 -16.29 -16.25
N ILE A 512 -7.28 -15.66 -16.15
CA ILE A 512 -6.27 -15.61 -17.21
C ILE A 512 -4.99 -16.22 -16.66
N LYS A 513 -4.52 -17.33 -17.23
CA LYS A 513 -3.30 -18.02 -16.83
C LYS A 513 -2.17 -17.68 -17.80
N ASN A 514 -1.07 -17.26 -17.24
CA ASN A 514 0.18 -17.12 -18.00
C ASN A 514 0.73 -18.50 -18.37
N ASN A 515 1.22 -18.66 -19.59
CA ASN A 515 2.03 -19.81 -19.97
C ASN A 515 3.50 -19.43 -19.73
N ASN A 516 4.18 -20.14 -18.88
CA ASN A 516 5.48 -19.91 -18.21
C ASN A 516 6.63 -19.20 -18.98
N ASN A 517 6.46 -18.83 -20.24
CA ASN A 517 7.49 -18.13 -21.03
C ASN A 517 7.02 -16.75 -21.55
N ILE A 518 5.99 -16.17 -20.91
CA ILE A 518 5.40 -14.92 -21.41
C ILE A 518 5.17 -14.00 -20.22
N SER A 519 5.84 -12.86 -20.20
CA SER A 519 5.50 -11.83 -19.23
C SER A 519 4.27 -11.05 -19.71
N ILE A 520 3.18 -11.12 -18.92
CA ILE A 520 2.02 -10.24 -19.05
C ILE A 520 2.31 -9.01 -18.21
N SER A 521 2.07 -7.81 -18.73
CA SER A 521 2.15 -6.59 -17.91
C SER A 521 0.79 -6.23 -17.32
N ARG A 522 -0.29 -6.31 -18.10
CA ARG A 522 -1.65 -6.01 -17.62
C ARG A 522 -2.74 -6.71 -18.43
N VAL A 523 -3.89 -6.88 -17.79
CA VAL A 523 -5.10 -7.40 -18.44
C VAL A 523 -6.26 -6.45 -18.19
N ARG A 524 -7.05 -6.16 -19.25
CA ARG A 524 -8.31 -5.41 -19.19
C ARG A 524 -9.47 -6.30 -19.55
N VAL A 525 -10.52 -6.27 -18.76
CA VAL A 525 -11.78 -6.98 -19.02
C VAL A 525 -12.91 -5.97 -19.10
N HIS A 526 -13.65 -6.00 -20.22
CA HIS A 526 -14.85 -5.20 -20.41
C HIS A 526 -16.08 -6.08 -20.27
N ALA A 527 -16.95 -5.78 -19.33
CA ALA A 527 -18.20 -6.50 -19.09
C ALA A 527 -19.27 -5.53 -18.59
N GLY A 528 -20.48 -5.60 -19.16
CA GLY A 528 -21.63 -4.82 -18.70
C GLY A 528 -21.44 -3.30 -18.72
N GLY A 529 -20.57 -2.78 -19.55
CA GLY A 529 -20.26 -1.35 -19.64
C GLY A 529 -19.18 -0.86 -18.66
N HIS A 530 -18.62 -1.75 -17.84
CA HIS A 530 -17.50 -1.47 -16.92
C HIS A 530 -16.19 -2.04 -17.49
N THR A 531 -15.08 -1.40 -17.14
CA THR A 531 -13.73 -1.85 -17.49
C THR A 531 -12.97 -2.11 -16.22
N GLN A 532 -12.48 -3.32 -16.03
CA GLN A 532 -11.58 -3.67 -14.95
C GLN A 532 -10.16 -3.80 -15.48
N GLU A 533 -9.18 -3.33 -14.75
CA GLU A 533 -7.76 -3.54 -15.07
C GLU A 533 -7.05 -4.24 -13.89
N VAL A 534 -6.17 -5.19 -14.23
CA VAL A 534 -5.27 -5.85 -13.28
C VAL A 534 -3.86 -5.87 -13.86
N VAL A 535 -2.88 -5.37 -13.10
CA VAL A 535 -1.45 -5.56 -13.39
C VAL A 535 -1.01 -6.94 -12.96
N ALA A 536 -0.15 -7.56 -13.77
CA ALA A 536 0.22 -8.96 -13.63
C ALA A 536 1.41 -9.21 -12.68
N HIS A 537 1.75 -8.25 -11.81
CA HIS A 537 2.79 -8.45 -10.80
C HIS A 537 2.30 -9.28 -9.63
N ARG A 538 3.18 -10.13 -9.13
CA ARG A 538 2.90 -11.06 -8.04
C ARG A 538 3.14 -10.44 -6.67
N GLU A 539 4.11 -9.53 -6.56
CA GLU A 539 4.49 -8.88 -5.30
C GLU A 539 3.38 -7.93 -4.87
N ARG A 540 2.71 -8.28 -3.76
CA ARG A 540 1.60 -7.51 -3.20
C ARG A 540 1.62 -7.54 -1.68
N GLY A 541 1.06 -6.52 -1.08
CA GLY A 541 0.86 -6.45 0.35
C GLY A 541 2.18 -6.28 1.10
N PHE A 542 2.59 -7.31 1.84
CA PHE A 542 3.76 -7.28 2.71
C PHE A 542 4.57 -8.57 2.58
N MET A 543 5.80 -8.46 2.12
CA MET A 543 6.77 -9.58 2.00
C MET A 543 6.25 -10.79 1.19
N SER A 544 5.20 -10.66 0.40
CA SER A 544 4.45 -11.78 -0.15
C SER A 544 4.29 -11.70 -1.67
N ALA A 545 3.96 -12.85 -2.28
CA ALA A 545 3.67 -12.98 -3.69
C ALA A 545 2.39 -13.81 -3.91
N VAL A 546 1.46 -13.28 -4.70
CA VAL A 546 0.21 -13.96 -5.08
C VAL A 546 0.41 -14.87 -6.28
N SER A 547 -0.61 -15.67 -6.62
CA SER A 547 -0.65 -16.49 -7.84
C SER A 547 -0.40 -15.67 -9.13
N ASP A 548 0.14 -16.31 -10.16
CA ASP A 548 0.22 -15.75 -11.52
C ASP A 548 -1.07 -15.86 -12.31
N VAL A 549 -2.09 -16.49 -11.75
CA VAL A 549 -3.42 -16.55 -12.33
C VAL A 549 -4.17 -15.25 -12.02
N ILE A 550 -4.39 -14.45 -13.06
CA ILE A 550 -5.09 -13.17 -12.94
C ILE A 550 -6.61 -13.45 -12.90
N HIS A 551 -7.26 -12.98 -11.85
CA HIS A 551 -8.67 -13.22 -11.56
C HIS A 551 -9.52 -11.94 -11.76
N PHE A 552 -10.71 -12.12 -12.33
CA PHE A 552 -11.74 -11.09 -12.49
C PHE A 552 -13.10 -11.60 -12.05
N GLY A 553 -13.76 -10.91 -11.15
CA GLY A 553 -15.19 -11.06 -10.94
C GLY A 553 -15.96 -10.37 -12.05
N LEU A 554 -17.05 -10.98 -12.48
CA LEU A 554 -17.92 -10.45 -13.52
C LEU A 554 -19.33 -10.11 -13.02
N GLY A 555 -19.59 -10.26 -11.71
CA GLY A 555 -20.92 -10.05 -11.13
C GLY A 555 -21.98 -10.91 -11.82
N GLU A 556 -23.08 -10.31 -12.24
CA GLU A 556 -24.18 -11.00 -12.92
C GLU A 556 -23.91 -11.34 -14.41
N PHE A 557 -22.78 -10.88 -14.97
CA PHE A 557 -22.52 -11.03 -16.40
C PHE A 557 -21.95 -12.41 -16.73
N ALA A 558 -22.69 -13.19 -17.50
CA ALA A 558 -22.30 -14.54 -17.95
C ALA A 558 -21.18 -14.52 -19.01
N ARG A 559 -20.70 -13.38 -19.43
CA ARG A 559 -19.58 -13.22 -20.37
C ARG A 559 -18.97 -11.83 -20.31
N ALA A 560 -17.70 -11.74 -20.63
CA ALA A 560 -17.02 -10.48 -20.93
C ALA A 560 -17.24 -10.11 -22.40
N ASP A 561 -17.46 -8.81 -22.67
CA ASP A 561 -17.58 -8.27 -24.04
C ASP A 561 -16.26 -8.34 -24.78
N SER A 562 -15.15 -8.00 -24.08
CA SER A 562 -13.79 -8.21 -24.56
C SER A 562 -12.79 -8.39 -23.42
N VAL A 563 -11.68 -9.07 -23.73
CA VAL A 563 -10.50 -9.24 -22.88
C VAL A 563 -9.28 -8.78 -23.68
N GLU A 564 -8.53 -7.84 -23.10
CA GLU A 564 -7.29 -7.31 -23.68
C GLU A 564 -6.11 -7.70 -22.79
N ILE A 565 -5.21 -8.52 -23.31
CA ILE A 565 -4.03 -9.00 -22.60
C ILE A 565 -2.81 -8.30 -23.20
N THR A 566 -2.19 -7.43 -22.43
CA THR A 566 -0.96 -6.72 -22.82
C THR A 566 0.25 -7.48 -22.30
N LEU A 567 1.15 -7.85 -23.20
CA LEU A 567 2.42 -8.50 -22.89
C LEU A 567 3.48 -7.45 -22.53
N ALA A 568 4.53 -7.81 -21.79
CA ALA A 568 5.62 -6.92 -21.41
C ALA A 568 6.27 -6.21 -22.62
N ASN A 569 6.35 -6.88 -23.78
CA ASN A 569 6.86 -6.28 -25.02
C ASN A 569 5.84 -5.31 -25.71
N GLY A 570 4.75 -4.96 -25.05
CA GLY A 570 3.73 -4.03 -25.51
C GLY A 570 2.75 -4.57 -26.59
N LYS A 571 2.86 -5.84 -26.99
CA LYS A 571 1.86 -6.45 -27.90
C LYS A 571 0.60 -6.81 -27.12
N VAL A 572 -0.55 -6.77 -27.80
CA VAL A 572 -1.87 -7.01 -27.17
C VAL A 572 -2.60 -8.15 -27.88
N GLN A 573 -3.01 -9.16 -27.11
CA GLN A 573 -3.97 -10.16 -27.54
C GLN A 573 -5.38 -9.68 -27.17
N LYS A 574 -6.32 -9.68 -28.11
CA LYS A 574 -7.72 -9.31 -27.87
C LYS A 574 -8.63 -10.49 -28.14
N LEU A 575 -9.51 -10.77 -27.19
CA LEU A 575 -10.57 -11.77 -27.28
C LEU A 575 -11.92 -11.07 -27.14
N TYR A 576 -12.95 -11.61 -27.77
CA TYR A 576 -14.30 -11.02 -27.75
C TYR A 576 -15.34 -12.05 -27.34
N GLN A 577 -16.39 -11.59 -26.64
CA GLN A 577 -17.54 -12.41 -26.21
C GLN A 577 -17.11 -13.67 -25.43
N VAL A 578 -16.25 -13.48 -24.45
CA VAL A 578 -15.64 -14.55 -23.66
C VAL A 578 -16.62 -15.00 -22.58
N ALA A 579 -16.99 -16.28 -22.54
CA ALA A 579 -17.87 -16.82 -21.50
C ALA A 579 -17.22 -16.78 -20.12
N SER A 580 -18.01 -16.57 -19.06
CA SER A 580 -17.57 -16.68 -17.67
C SER A 580 -17.28 -18.12 -17.25
N GLY A 581 -16.71 -18.33 -16.07
CA GLY A 581 -16.49 -19.65 -15.45
C GLY A 581 -15.38 -20.45 -16.14
N GLN A 582 -14.38 -19.83 -16.73
CA GLN A 582 -13.27 -20.50 -17.39
C GLN A 582 -11.92 -19.82 -17.17
N THR A 583 -10.85 -20.56 -17.44
CA THR A 583 -9.47 -20.06 -17.47
C THR A 583 -9.01 -19.90 -18.92
N ILE A 584 -8.60 -18.68 -19.31
CA ILE A 584 -8.02 -18.39 -20.62
C ILE A 584 -6.53 -18.63 -20.56
N GLN A 585 -6.00 -19.38 -21.54
CA GLN A 585 -4.57 -19.50 -21.76
C GLN A 585 -4.12 -18.40 -22.72
N VAL A 586 -3.05 -17.69 -22.36
CA VAL A 586 -2.49 -16.64 -23.22
C VAL A 586 -1.77 -17.23 -24.40
N ASN A 587 -2.05 -16.71 -25.61
CA ASN A 587 -1.39 -17.13 -26.85
C ASN A 587 -0.62 -15.94 -27.47
N PRO A 588 0.72 -15.85 -27.28
CA PRO A 588 1.52 -14.74 -27.79
C PRO A 588 1.53 -14.61 -29.30
N ALA A 589 1.30 -15.72 -30.01
CA ALA A 589 1.27 -15.70 -31.48
C ALA A 589 0.08 -14.89 -32.04
N GLU A 590 -0.96 -14.69 -31.23
CA GLU A 590 -2.13 -13.88 -31.57
C GLU A 590 -1.99 -12.42 -31.18
N ALA A 591 -0.99 -12.08 -30.35
CA ALA A 591 -0.74 -10.73 -29.90
C ALA A 591 -0.18 -9.85 -31.01
N LYS A 592 -0.74 -8.67 -31.17
CA LYS A 592 -0.38 -7.69 -32.22
C LYS A 592 0.06 -6.39 -31.59
N THR A 593 0.94 -5.67 -32.31
CA THR A 593 1.26 -4.29 -31.91
C THR A 593 -0.02 -3.45 -31.96
N PRO A 594 -0.41 -2.81 -30.86
CA PRO A 594 -1.60 -1.97 -30.84
C PRO A 594 -1.43 -0.79 -31.79
N VAL A 595 -2.49 -0.44 -32.51
CA VAL A 595 -2.53 0.83 -33.23
C VAL A 595 -2.67 1.91 -32.14
N ARG A 596 -1.63 2.71 -31.95
CA ARG A 596 -1.66 3.83 -31.00
C ARG A 596 -2.70 4.84 -31.51
N LEU A 597 -3.87 4.84 -30.93
CA LEU A 597 -4.82 5.93 -31.11
C LEU A 597 -4.22 7.12 -30.34
N GLU A 598 -4.08 8.27 -31.01
CA GLU A 598 -3.75 9.50 -30.27
C GLU A 598 -4.81 9.66 -29.18
N LYS A 599 -4.37 9.79 -27.92
CA LYS A 599 -5.30 10.10 -26.82
C LYS A 599 -6.00 11.40 -27.20
N GLU A 600 -7.33 11.39 -27.27
CA GLU A 600 -8.11 12.62 -27.45
C GLU A 600 -7.74 13.57 -26.32
N ALA A 601 -7.38 14.80 -26.68
CA ALA A 601 -7.09 15.83 -25.69
C ALA A 601 -8.34 16.04 -24.82
N ILE A 602 -8.23 15.77 -23.54
CA ILE A 602 -9.33 16.00 -22.58
C ILE A 602 -9.66 17.49 -22.62
N GLN A 603 -10.89 17.81 -23.00
CA GLN A 603 -11.39 19.17 -22.86
C GLN A 603 -11.60 19.46 -21.38
N THR A 604 -10.68 20.20 -20.78
CA THR A 604 -10.83 20.68 -19.40
C THR A 604 -11.86 21.82 -19.36
N TRP A 605 -12.72 21.84 -18.36
CA TRP A 605 -13.66 22.92 -18.13
C TRP A 605 -12.97 24.19 -17.64
N PHE A 606 -11.82 24.03 -16.98
CA PHE A 606 -10.99 25.12 -16.46
C PHE A 606 -9.58 24.97 -17.02
N SER A 607 -8.97 26.11 -17.32
CA SER A 607 -7.55 26.18 -17.65
C SER A 607 -6.85 27.14 -16.70
N ALA A 608 -5.63 26.78 -16.26
CA ALA A 608 -4.81 27.67 -15.44
C ALA A 608 -4.36 28.88 -16.27
N VAL A 609 -4.74 30.07 -15.85
CA VAL A 609 -4.26 31.30 -16.44
C VAL A 609 -3.03 31.74 -15.65
N LYS A 610 -1.84 31.68 -16.25
CA LYS A 610 -0.55 31.96 -15.57
C LYS A 610 -0.33 33.44 -15.23
N ALA A 611 -0.98 34.33 -15.93
CA ALA A 611 -0.94 35.76 -15.63
C ALA A 611 -2.22 36.44 -16.11
N ILE A 612 -2.91 37.13 -15.21
CA ILE A 612 -3.98 38.08 -15.52
C ILE A 612 -3.42 39.47 -15.28
N THR A 613 -3.49 40.36 -16.26
CA THR A 613 -2.96 41.69 -16.16
C THR A 613 -3.53 42.42 -14.94
N GLY A 614 -2.67 42.81 -14.02
CA GLY A 614 -3.03 43.57 -12.82
C GLY A 614 -3.53 42.74 -11.63
N LEU A 615 -3.62 41.37 -11.75
CA LEU A 615 -3.95 40.49 -10.66
C LEU A 615 -2.70 39.73 -10.21
N GLU A 616 -1.88 40.41 -9.41
CA GLU A 616 -0.64 39.83 -8.85
C GLU A 616 -0.73 39.88 -7.33
N TYR A 617 -0.94 38.71 -6.70
CA TYR A 617 -0.99 38.58 -5.25
C TYR A 617 -0.20 37.36 -4.80
N VAL A 618 0.70 37.58 -3.85
CA VAL A 618 1.41 36.52 -3.14
C VAL A 618 1.12 36.72 -1.66
N HIS A 619 0.48 35.73 -1.05
CA HIS A 619 0.19 35.76 0.38
C HIS A 619 1.44 35.44 1.19
N HIS A 620 1.69 36.21 2.24
CA HIS A 620 2.74 35.97 3.22
C HIS A 620 2.11 35.77 4.59
N ASP A 621 2.21 34.56 5.10
CA ASP A 621 1.81 34.27 6.48
C ASP A 621 2.96 34.55 7.46
N ASP A 622 2.62 34.83 8.72
CA ASP A 622 3.61 34.97 9.78
C ASP A 622 4.17 33.58 10.18
N PRO A 623 5.46 33.49 10.51
CA PRO A 623 6.09 32.23 10.95
C PRO A 623 5.70 31.88 12.39
N PHE A 624 4.45 32.07 12.76
CA PHE A 624 3.91 31.78 14.09
C PHE A 624 3.20 30.42 14.11
N SER A 625 3.38 29.65 15.16
CA SER A 625 2.65 28.41 15.39
C SER A 625 1.90 28.46 16.71
N ASP A 626 0.58 28.40 16.65
CA ASP A 626 -0.30 28.32 17.82
C ASP A 626 -0.07 27.05 18.63
N PHE A 627 0.41 25.94 18.06
CA PHE A 627 0.80 24.74 18.81
C PHE A 627 1.94 24.95 19.81
N GLN A 628 2.77 25.97 19.63
CA GLN A 628 3.81 26.32 20.62
C GLN A 628 3.20 26.82 21.94
N TYR A 629 2.00 27.41 21.89
CA TYR A 629 1.31 27.98 23.04
C TYR A 629 0.12 27.13 23.49
N GLN A 630 -0.52 26.44 22.56
CA GLN A 630 -1.70 25.61 22.76
C GLN A 630 -1.54 24.24 22.08
N PRO A 631 -0.67 23.36 22.62
CA PRO A 631 -0.33 22.11 21.97
C PRO A 631 -1.48 21.10 21.87
N LEU A 632 -2.61 21.35 22.55
CA LEU A 632 -3.82 20.51 22.53
C LEU A 632 -4.87 20.95 21.50
N LEU A 633 -4.60 21.95 20.68
CA LEU A 633 -5.51 22.31 19.58
C LEU A 633 -5.68 21.11 18.62
N PRO A 634 -6.90 20.86 18.16
CA PRO A 634 -7.18 19.75 17.25
C PRO A 634 -6.58 19.96 15.85
N HIS A 635 -6.35 21.22 15.45
CA HIS A 635 -5.70 21.61 14.21
C HIS A 635 -5.09 23.01 14.35
N ARG A 636 -4.16 23.34 13.50
CA ARG A 636 -3.52 24.66 13.43
C ARG A 636 -4.52 25.69 12.94
N LEU A 637 -4.62 26.81 13.65
CA LEU A 637 -5.45 27.97 13.28
C LEU A 637 -4.65 29.08 12.59
N THR A 638 -3.33 29.06 12.73
CA THR A 638 -2.38 29.94 12.00
C THR A 638 -2.05 29.36 10.64
N GLY A 639 -1.65 30.17 9.68
CA GLY A 639 -1.33 29.72 8.33
C GLY A 639 -2.53 29.35 7.46
N GLN A 640 -3.70 29.87 7.71
CA GLN A 640 -4.97 29.59 6.97
C GLN A 640 -5.30 30.63 5.89
N GLY A 641 -4.37 31.47 5.48
CA GLY A 641 -4.63 32.47 4.44
C GLY A 641 -4.45 31.93 3.02
N PRO A 642 -4.66 32.73 1.97
CA PRO A 642 -5.34 34.04 1.95
C PRO A 642 -6.86 33.97 2.01
N VAL A 643 -7.50 35.09 2.38
CA VAL A 643 -8.94 35.28 2.27
C VAL A 643 -9.26 35.94 0.93
N LEU A 644 -10.29 35.43 0.25
CA LEU A 644 -10.76 35.99 -1.03
C LEU A 644 -12.25 36.28 -0.95
N ALA A 645 -12.67 37.42 -1.49
CA ALA A 645 -14.07 37.74 -1.72
C ALA A 645 -14.24 38.34 -3.12
N THR A 646 -15.38 38.06 -3.77
CA THR A 646 -15.69 38.59 -5.10
C THR A 646 -17.06 39.26 -5.07
N GLY A 647 -17.22 40.32 -5.85
CA GLY A 647 -18.45 41.10 -6.03
C GLY A 647 -18.15 42.46 -6.61
N ASP A 648 -19.17 43.12 -7.16
CA ASP A 648 -19.08 44.45 -7.75
C ASP A 648 -18.94 45.51 -6.62
N LEU A 649 -17.76 46.09 -6.47
CA LEU A 649 -17.44 47.08 -5.42
C LEU A 649 -17.56 48.55 -5.92
N ASP A 650 -17.48 48.78 -7.23
CA ASP A 650 -17.55 50.14 -7.77
C ASP A 650 -18.82 50.42 -8.60
N GLY A 651 -19.71 49.44 -8.75
CA GLY A 651 -21.01 49.58 -9.36
C GLY A 651 -20.99 49.56 -10.90
N ASP A 652 -19.91 49.05 -11.50
CA ASP A 652 -19.74 49.00 -12.95
C ASP A 652 -20.33 47.73 -13.61
N GLY A 653 -20.82 46.76 -12.79
CA GLY A 653 -21.45 45.52 -13.20
C GLY A 653 -20.47 44.40 -13.48
N LEU A 654 -19.20 44.57 -13.18
CA LEU A 654 -18.15 43.54 -13.24
C LEU A 654 -17.80 43.09 -11.79
N ASP A 655 -17.48 41.81 -11.65
CA ASP A 655 -17.04 41.29 -10.35
C ASP A 655 -15.61 41.71 -10.06
N ASP A 656 -15.39 42.41 -8.98
CA ASP A 656 -14.12 42.75 -8.38
C ASP A 656 -13.65 41.65 -7.43
N CYS A 657 -12.39 41.70 -7.03
CA CYS A 657 -11.80 40.72 -6.11
C CYS A 657 -11.09 41.46 -4.97
N PHE A 658 -11.34 40.99 -3.74
CA PHE A 658 -10.54 41.33 -2.57
C PHE A 658 -9.65 40.16 -2.17
N ALA A 659 -8.36 40.43 -1.90
CA ALA A 659 -7.43 39.49 -1.31
C ALA A 659 -6.95 40.00 0.05
N GLY A 660 -7.27 39.25 1.12
CA GLY A 660 -6.90 39.60 2.51
C GLY A 660 -5.51 39.12 2.86
N GLY A 661 -4.70 39.97 3.49
CA GLY A 661 -3.33 39.70 3.86
C GLY A 661 -3.13 39.09 5.25
N GLY A 662 -1.90 38.64 5.53
CA GLY A 662 -1.40 38.31 6.86
C GLY A 662 -1.19 39.56 7.72
N LYS A 663 -0.66 39.39 8.94
CA LYS A 663 -0.47 40.46 9.93
C LYS A 663 0.29 41.69 9.42
N ALA A 664 1.33 41.49 8.63
CA ALA A 664 2.17 42.57 8.06
C ALA A 664 1.85 42.88 6.60
N GLN A 665 0.85 42.25 6.02
CA GLN A 665 0.48 42.39 4.62
C GLN A 665 -0.92 43.02 4.50
N PRO A 666 -1.06 44.25 3.99
CA PRO A 666 -2.36 44.85 3.79
C PRO A 666 -3.17 44.10 2.75
N GLY A 667 -4.49 44.04 2.93
CA GLY A 667 -5.40 43.53 1.93
C GLY A 667 -5.37 44.38 0.66
N ILE A 668 -5.66 43.77 -0.48
CA ILE A 668 -5.67 44.44 -1.79
C ILE A 668 -7.05 44.24 -2.43
N ILE A 669 -7.62 45.31 -2.94
CA ILE A 669 -8.81 45.32 -3.80
C ILE A 669 -8.33 45.34 -5.26
N TYR A 670 -8.84 44.46 -6.08
CA TYR A 670 -8.63 44.37 -7.50
C TYR A 670 -9.90 44.70 -8.24
N LEU A 671 -9.97 45.89 -8.85
CA LEU A 671 -11.11 46.32 -9.65
C LEU A 671 -10.95 45.78 -11.08
N GLN A 672 -11.97 45.07 -11.57
CA GLN A 672 -11.98 44.52 -12.93
C GLN A 672 -12.20 45.64 -13.96
N LYS A 673 -11.63 45.51 -15.13
CA LYS A 673 -11.78 46.50 -16.22
C LYS A 673 -12.65 45.92 -17.34
N PRO A 674 -13.46 46.74 -18.00
CA PRO A 674 -14.28 46.32 -19.15
C PRO A 674 -13.42 45.78 -20.34
N GLU A 675 -12.21 46.26 -20.52
CA GLU A 675 -11.25 45.78 -21.53
C GLU A 675 -10.47 44.53 -21.10
N GLY A 676 -10.73 44.00 -19.91
CA GLY A 676 -10.03 42.88 -19.29
C GLY A 676 -8.86 43.30 -18.39
N GLY A 677 -8.50 42.42 -17.46
CA GLY A 677 -7.50 42.67 -16.40
C GLY A 677 -8.05 43.45 -15.20
N PHE A 678 -7.15 43.80 -14.28
CA PHE A 678 -7.51 44.43 -13.00
C PHE A 678 -6.65 45.64 -12.70
N VAL A 679 -7.18 46.58 -11.87
CA VAL A 679 -6.45 47.62 -11.20
C VAL A 679 -6.39 47.33 -9.72
N SER A 680 -5.17 47.19 -9.17
CA SER A 680 -4.97 46.97 -7.73
C SER A 680 -5.09 48.26 -6.93
N ARG A 681 -5.78 48.21 -5.81
CA ARG A 681 -5.87 49.27 -4.79
C ARG A 681 -5.56 48.69 -3.42
N PRO A 682 -4.46 49.07 -2.76
CA PRO A 682 -4.22 48.68 -1.38
C PRO A 682 -5.39 49.19 -0.48
N LEU A 683 -5.77 48.35 0.50
CA LEU A 683 -6.79 48.73 1.48
C LEU A 683 -6.22 49.84 2.41
N GLU A 684 -6.72 51.07 2.31
CA GLU A 684 -6.25 52.21 3.09
C GLU A 684 -6.91 52.32 4.49
N VAL A 685 -7.50 51.26 5.00
CA VAL A 685 -8.07 51.23 6.33
C VAL A 685 -6.98 50.92 7.35
N LYS A 686 -6.92 51.63 8.47
CA LYS A 686 -6.17 51.18 9.65
C LYS A 686 -6.76 49.85 10.08
N ALA A 687 -6.27 48.78 9.47
CA ALA A 687 -6.62 47.45 9.90
C ALA A 687 -6.26 47.27 11.38
N PRO A 688 -7.09 46.63 12.19
CA PRO A 688 -6.66 46.14 13.49
C PRO A 688 -5.35 45.38 13.31
N GLU A 689 -4.54 45.40 14.34
CA GLU A 689 -3.25 44.67 14.31
C GLU A 689 -3.52 43.17 14.31
N GLY A 690 -4.12 42.59 13.25
CA GLY A 690 -4.52 41.21 13.11
C GLY A 690 -4.51 40.76 11.66
N LYS A 691 -4.48 39.48 11.46
CA LYS A 691 -4.62 38.80 10.17
C LYS A 691 -6.09 38.89 9.72
N CYS A 692 -6.34 39.12 8.45
CA CYS A 692 -7.67 38.99 7.89
C CYS A 692 -8.07 37.51 7.87
N THR A 693 -9.19 37.16 8.53
CA THR A 693 -9.63 35.77 8.69
C THR A 693 -10.82 35.39 7.84
N ASP A 694 -11.61 36.42 7.39
CA ASP A 694 -12.71 36.23 6.45
C ASP A 694 -13.08 37.57 5.79
N ALA A 695 -13.77 37.50 4.64
CA ALA A 695 -14.23 38.66 3.88
C ALA A 695 -15.55 38.33 3.18
N CYS A 696 -16.45 39.31 3.15
CA CYS A 696 -17.73 39.23 2.44
C CYS A 696 -18.04 40.55 1.75
N ILE A 697 -18.58 40.49 0.53
CA ILE A 697 -19.03 41.66 -0.23
C ILE A 697 -20.58 41.58 -0.31
N PHE A 698 -21.26 42.61 0.18
CA PHE A 698 -22.73 42.75 0.12
C PHE A 698 -23.12 44.19 0.34
N ASP A 699 -24.27 44.60 -0.15
CA ASP A 699 -24.84 45.94 0.13
C ASP A 699 -25.39 46.00 1.56
N ALA A 700 -24.62 46.54 2.48
CA ALA A 700 -24.94 46.60 3.91
C ALA A 700 -25.89 47.75 4.29
N ASN A 701 -25.92 48.81 3.48
CA ASN A 701 -26.68 50.03 3.78
C ASN A 701 -27.89 50.24 2.87
N GLY A 702 -28.05 49.45 1.79
CA GLY A 702 -29.15 49.48 0.84
C GLY A 702 -29.00 50.60 -0.22
N ASP A 703 -27.77 51.05 -0.52
CA ASP A 703 -27.50 52.07 -1.52
C ASP A 703 -27.23 51.54 -2.92
N GLY A 704 -27.20 50.21 -3.07
CA GLY A 704 -26.99 49.51 -4.33
C GLY A 704 -25.54 49.31 -4.72
N LEU A 705 -24.57 49.65 -3.86
CA LEU A 705 -23.14 49.37 -4.04
C LEU A 705 -22.68 48.26 -3.10
N GLY A 706 -21.68 47.49 -3.52
CA GLY A 706 -21.08 46.47 -2.67
C GLY A 706 -20.20 47.06 -1.56
N ASP A 707 -20.55 46.75 -0.29
CA ASP A 707 -19.71 47.05 0.87
C ASP A 707 -18.79 45.86 1.18
N LEU A 708 -17.58 46.13 1.61
CA LEU A 708 -16.60 45.09 2.00
C LEU A 708 -16.59 44.93 3.52
N TYR A 709 -17.08 43.81 4.01
CA TYR A 709 -17.01 43.41 5.42
C TYR A 709 -15.84 42.50 5.67
N LEU A 710 -14.98 42.83 6.63
CA LEU A 710 -13.76 42.09 6.97
C LEU A 710 -13.77 41.66 8.42
N THR A 711 -13.38 40.43 8.69
CA THR A 711 -13.08 39.95 10.02
C THR A 711 -11.56 39.79 10.22
N PHE A 712 -11.13 40.13 11.44
CA PHE A 712 -9.72 40.02 11.82
C PHE A 712 -9.59 39.14 13.06
N GLY A 713 -8.55 38.36 13.11
CA GLY A 713 -8.25 37.45 14.21
C GLY A 713 -6.81 36.98 14.13
N GLY A 714 -6.52 35.91 14.86
CA GLY A 714 -5.20 35.28 14.93
C GLY A 714 -4.69 35.20 16.36
N ASN A 715 -3.91 34.19 16.64
CA ASN A 715 -3.25 33.97 17.93
C ASN A 715 -1.81 34.53 17.95
N GLU A 716 -1.43 35.28 16.92
CA GLU A 716 -0.09 35.86 16.75
C GLU A 716 0.22 37.04 17.68
N TRP A 717 -0.64 37.30 18.65
CA TRP A 717 -0.50 38.36 19.66
C TRP A 717 -0.06 37.79 21.00
N PRO A 718 0.92 38.44 21.69
CA PRO A 718 1.27 38.05 23.05
C PRO A 718 0.16 38.39 24.07
#